data_1dcf7ab8add6b2839bef384f55ec2d0e
#
_entry.id   1dcf7ab8add6b2839bef384f55ec2d0e
#
_cell.length_a   1.000
_cell.length_b   1.000
_cell.length_c   1.000
_cell.angle_alpha   90.00
_cell.angle_beta   90.00
_cell.angle_gamma   90.00
#
_symmetry.space_group_name_H-M   'P 1'
#
loop_
_entity.id
_entity.type
_entity.pdbx_description
1 polymer ?
#
loop_
_entity_poly.entity_id
_entity_poly.type
_entity_poly.pdbx_seq_one_letter_code
_entity_poly.pdbx_strand_id
1 'polypeptide(L)'
;MGKREFNGVVLMMLCLWVCGVTASVTYDHKAIVVDGKRRILISGSIHYPRSTPQMWPDLIQKAKDGGLDVIQTYVFWNGHEPSPGQYYFEDRFDLVKFVKLAQQAGLYVHLRIGPYICAEWNLGGFPVWLKYVPGIAFRTDNEPFKAAMQKFTAKIVSLMKENRLFQSQGGPIILSQIENEYGPVEWEIGAPGKAYTKWAAQMAVGLDTGVPWVMCKQEDAPDPVIDTCNGFYCENFKPNKNTKPKMWTENWTGWYTDFGGAVPRRPAEDLAFSVARFIQNGGSFVNYYMYHGGTNFGRTSGGLFIATSYDYDAPLDEYGLENEPKYEHLRALHKAIKQSEPALVATDPKVQSLGYNLEAHVFSAPGACAAFIANYDTKSYAKAKFGNGQYDLPPWSISILPDCKTVVYNTAKVGYGWLKKMTPVNSAFAWQSYNEEPASSSQADSIAAYALWEQVNVTRDSSDYLWYMTDVNVNANEGFLKNGQSPLLTVMSAGHVLHVFINGQLAGTVWGGLGNPKLTFSDNVKLRAGNNKLSLLSVAVGLPNVGVHFETWNAGVLGPVTLKGLNEGTRDLSRQKWSYKVGLKGESLSLHTESGSSSVEWIQGSLVAKKQPLTWYKTTFSAPAGNDPLALDLGSMGKGEVWVNGRSIGRHWPGYIAHGSCNACNYAGYYTDTKCRTNCGQPSQRW
;
A
#
# COMPACT_ATOMS: atom_id res chain seq x y z
N MET A 1 67.81 38.28 56.65
CA MET A 1 68.21 37.89 55.30
C MET A 1 67.53 36.56 54.97
N GLY A 2 66.39 36.58 54.32
CA GLY A 2 65.65 35.42 54.04
C GLY A 2 65.24 35.40 52.53
N LYS A 3 65.71 34.42 51.78
CA LYS A 3 65.37 34.20 50.41
C LYS A 3 63.96 33.53 50.36
N ARG A 4 63.05 34.17 49.66
CA ARG A 4 61.76 33.56 49.27
C ARG A 4 61.95 32.87 47.93
N GLU A 5 61.72 31.55 47.91
CA GLU A 5 61.59 30.77 46.67
C GLU A 5 60.20 30.93 46.13
N PHE A 6 60.12 31.24 44.81
CA PHE A 6 58.84 31.30 44.04
C PHE A 6 58.63 29.95 43.33
N ASN A 7 57.71 29.15 43.85
CA ASN A 7 57.29 27.96 43.14
C ASN A 7 56.26 28.34 42.08
N GLY A 8 56.67 28.30 40.83
CA GLY A 8 55.78 28.45 39.68
C GLY A 8 55.06 27.14 39.38
N VAL A 9 53.76 27.11 39.64
CA VAL A 9 52.88 26.01 39.19
C VAL A 9 52.58 26.26 37.75
N VAL A 10 53.15 25.44 36.86
CA VAL A 10 52.74 25.36 35.42
C VAL A 10 51.46 24.57 35.30
N LEU A 11 50.34 25.27 35.08
CA LEU A 11 49.03 24.66 34.80
C LEU A 11 49.03 24.21 33.33
N MET A 12 49.26 22.91 33.10
CA MET A 12 49.21 22.30 31.80
C MET A 12 47.71 22.09 31.44
N MET A 13 47.10 23.03 30.69
CA MET A 13 45.79 22.85 30.09
C MET A 13 45.88 21.78 28.98
N LEU A 14 45.49 20.54 29.28
CA LEU A 14 45.16 19.54 28.27
C LEU A 14 43.86 19.97 27.57
N CYS A 15 43.99 20.62 26.42
CA CYS A 15 42.88 20.73 25.48
C CYS A 15 42.60 19.32 24.91
N LEU A 16 41.66 18.60 25.51
CA LEU A 16 41.03 17.45 24.89
C LEU A 16 40.25 17.96 23.67
N TRP A 17 40.88 17.92 22.50
CA TRP A 17 40.18 17.94 21.24
C TRP A 17 39.32 16.67 21.16
N VAL A 18 38.09 16.72 21.65
CA VAL A 18 37.08 15.77 21.25
C VAL A 18 36.84 16.10 19.79
N CYS A 19 37.48 15.36 18.89
CA CYS A 19 37.02 15.26 17.53
C CYS A 19 35.60 14.67 17.61
N GLY A 20 34.61 15.53 17.75
CA GLY A 20 33.21 15.13 17.55
C GLY A 20 33.14 14.64 16.13
N VAL A 21 33.05 13.32 15.95
CA VAL A 21 32.62 12.74 14.69
C VAL A 21 31.22 13.31 14.47
N THR A 22 31.14 14.34 13.63
CA THR A 22 29.81 14.83 13.21
C THR A 22 29.10 13.68 12.50
N ALA A 23 28.00 13.23 13.10
CA ALA A 23 27.14 12.23 12.50
C ALA A 23 26.84 12.65 11.06
N SER A 24 27.16 11.80 10.09
CA SER A 24 27.03 12.14 8.67
C SER A 24 26.60 10.95 7.85
N VAL A 25 25.64 11.17 6.97
CA VAL A 25 25.27 10.22 5.92
C VAL A 25 25.57 10.86 4.57
N THR A 26 26.39 10.16 3.82
CA THR A 26 26.75 10.51 2.44
C THR A 26 26.62 9.28 1.53
N TYR A 27 27.04 9.38 0.30
CA TYR A 27 27.13 8.25 -0.60
C TYR A 27 28.29 8.42 -1.57
N ASP A 28 28.71 7.30 -2.13
CA ASP A 28 29.59 7.26 -3.30
C ASP A 28 29.05 6.27 -4.32
N HIS A 29 29.81 6.00 -5.38
CA HIS A 29 29.43 5.07 -6.44
C HIS A 29 29.13 3.64 -5.94
N LYS A 30 29.60 3.29 -4.75
CA LYS A 30 29.54 1.91 -4.23
C LYS A 30 28.40 1.72 -3.24
N ALA A 31 28.19 2.68 -2.33
CA ALA A 31 27.25 2.48 -1.23
C ALA A 31 26.83 3.79 -0.55
N ILE A 32 25.83 3.70 0.28
CA ILE A 32 25.56 4.69 1.33
C ILE A 32 26.68 4.60 2.36
N VAL A 33 27.21 5.76 2.76
CA VAL A 33 28.29 5.94 3.73
C VAL A 33 27.69 6.51 5.01
N VAL A 34 27.68 5.72 6.07
CA VAL A 34 27.19 6.12 7.39
C VAL A 34 28.39 6.25 8.33
N ASP A 35 28.58 7.43 8.91
CA ASP A 35 29.70 7.75 9.81
C ASP A 35 31.07 7.35 9.22
N GLY A 36 31.27 7.68 7.95
CA GLY A 36 32.50 7.42 7.19
C GLY A 36 32.69 5.97 6.72
N LYS A 37 31.71 5.07 6.93
CA LYS A 37 31.80 3.66 6.52
C LYS A 37 30.77 3.32 5.46
N ARG A 38 31.23 2.73 4.34
CA ARG A 38 30.31 2.13 3.36
C ARG A 38 29.54 0.97 3.96
N ARG A 39 28.27 0.84 3.66
CA ARG A 39 27.41 -0.22 4.19
C ARG A 39 26.64 -0.92 3.09
N ILE A 40 26.46 -2.22 3.24
CA ILE A 40 25.39 -2.96 2.55
C ILE A 40 24.18 -2.92 3.46
N LEU A 41 23.13 -2.20 3.05
CA LEU A 41 21.95 -1.97 3.87
C LEU A 41 20.77 -2.81 3.41
N ILE A 42 20.22 -3.59 4.34
CA ILE A 42 19.03 -4.40 4.14
C ILE A 42 17.88 -3.69 4.84
N SER A 43 16.86 -3.35 4.07
CA SER A 43 15.72 -2.53 4.48
C SER A 43 14.41 -3.27 4.29
N GLY A 44 13.39 -2.90 5.05
CA GLY A 44 12.03 -3.42 4.86
C GLY A 44 10.96 -2.37 5.16
N SER A 45 9.93 -2.36 4.32
CA SER A 45 8.80 -1.45 4.45
C SER A 45 7.80 -1.95 5.49
N ILE A 46 7.52 -1.10 6.47
CA ILE A 46 6.43 -1.23 7.44
C ILE A 46 5.68 0.11 7.45
N HIS A 47 4.43 0.09 7.02
CA HIS A 47 3.59 1.29 6.97
C HIS A 47 2.84 1.44 8.30
N TYR A 48 3.24 2.42 9.13
CA TYR A 48 2.69 2.62 10.47
C TYR A 48 1.15 2.66 10.53
N PRO A 49 0.40 3.25 9.57
CA PRO A 49 -1.06 3.29 9.69
C PRO A 49 -1.75 1.95 9.39
N ARG A 50 -1.01 0.97 8.82
CA ARG A 50 -1.50 -0.37 8.47
C ARG A 50 -1.35 -1.38 9.59
N SER A 51 -0.95 -0.93 10.77
CA SER A 51 -0.90 -1.69 12.02
C SER A 51 -1.27 -0.79 13.20
N THR A 52 -1.57 -1.39 14.34
CA THR A 52 -1.85 -0.60 15.55
C THR A 52 -0.55 -0.20 16.23
N PRO A 53 -0.52 0.92 16.99
CA PRO A 53 0.66 1.33 17.74
C PRO A 53 1.18 0.27 18.71
N GLN A 54 0.32 -0.63 19.17
CA GLN A 54 0.68 -1.74 20.05
C GLN A 54 1.47 -2.83 19.31
N MET A 55 1.26 -3.01 18.01
CA MET A 55 2.00 -3.97 17.18
C MET A 55 3.41 -3.47 16.81
N TRP A 56 3.65 -2.15 16.74
CA TRP A 56 4.90 -1.60 16.22
C TRP A 56 6.16 -2.13 16.89
N PRO A 57 6.24 -2.23 18.25
CA PRO A 57 7.46 -2.76 18.89
C PRO A 57 7.80 -4.18 18.44
N ASP A 58 6.81 -5.06 18.36
CA ASP A 58 7.00 -6.46 17.94
C ASP A 58 7.38 -6.56 16.46
N LEU A 59 6.70 -5.82 15.57
CA LEU A 59 7.00 -5.77 14.14
C LEU A 59 8.43 -5.29 13.87
N ILE A 60 8.85 -4.23 14.56
CA ILE A 60 10.20 -3.64 14.43
C ILE A 60 11.24 -4.62 15.00
N GLN A 61 10.96 -5.28 16.12
CA GLN A 61 11.87 -6.27 16.68
C GLN A 61 12.04 -7.48 15.75
N LYS A 62 10.95 -8.04 15.22
CA LYS A 62 11.02 -9.13 14.24
C LYS A 62 11.75 -8.72 12.95
N ALA A 63 11.59 -7.48 12.50
CA ALA A 63 12.37 -6.94 11.38
C ALA A 63 13.88 -6.95 11.69
N LYS A 64 14.28 -6.51 12.88
CA LYS A 64 15.67 -6.57 13.35
C LYS A 64 16.18 -8.02 13.45
N ASP A 65 15.40 -8.92 14.07
CA ASP A 65 15.75 -10.32 14.22
C ASP A 65 15.83 -11.04 12.86
N GLY A 66 15.04 -10.61 11.89
CA GLY A 66 15.12 -10.98 10.49
C GLY A 66 16.35 -10.44 9.74
N GLY A 67 17.21 -9.64 10.41
CA GLY A 67 18.49 -9.15 9.88
C GLY A 67 18.37 -7.86 9.09
N LEU A 68 17.33 -7.04 9.28
CA LEU A 68 17.25 -5.71 8.67
C LEU A 68 18.15 -4.70 9.39
N ASP A 69 18.67 -3.74 8.63
CA ASP A 69 19.38 -2.56 9.13
C ASP A 69 18.48 -1.31 9.17
N VAL A 70 17.46 -1.29 8.30
CA VAL A 70 16.66 -0.09 8.01
C VAL A 70 15.17 -0.45 8.00
N ILE A 71 14.35 0.37 8.64
CA ILE A 71 12.90 0.40 8.42
C ILE A 71 12.58 1.50 7.41
N GLN A 72 11.82 1.15 6.36
CA GLN A 72 11.30 2.10 5.40
C GLN A 72 9.81 2.33 5.66
N THR A 73 9.36 3.57 5.59
CA THR A 73 7.93 3.89 5.63
C THR A 73 7.60 5.09 4.75
N TYR A 74 6.40 5.10 4.20
CA TYR A 74 5.81 6.30 3.61
C TYR A 74 5.26 7.24 4.68
N VAL A 75 4.98 8.48 4.27
CA VAL A 75 4.20 9.45 5.03
C VAL A 75 2.84 9.63 4.35
N PHE A 76 1.77 9.43 5.08
CA PHE A 76 0.39 9.38 4.56
C PHE A 76 -0.29 10.74 4.71
N TRP A 77 -0.18 11.60 3.70
CA TRP A 77 -0.65 13.00 3.78
C TRP A 77 -2.11 13.12 4.19
N ASN A 78 -3.02 12.35 3.57
CA ASN A 78 -4.44 12.39 3.89
C ASN A 78 -4.77 12.04 5.35
N GLY A 79 -3.95 11.18 5.98
CA GLY A 79 -4.08 10.86 7.40
C GLY A 79 -3.54 11.96 8.31
N HIS A 80 -2.51 12.68 7.86
CA HIS A 80 -1.87 13.73 8.65
C HIS A 80 -2.50 15.13 8.47
N GLU A 81 -3.16 15.39 7.36
CA GLU A 81 -3.86 16.65 7.08
C GLU A 81 -5.25 16.37 6.49
N PRO A 82 -6.17 15.79 7.29
CA PRO A 82 -7.52 15.44 6.84
C PRO A 82 -8.35 16.65 6.37
N SER A 83 -8.04 17.84 6.86
CA SER A 83 -8.57 19.13 6.42
C SER A 83 -7.44 20.15 6.27
N PRO A 84 -7.56 21.14 5.37
CA PRO A 84 -6.49 22.10 5.11
C PRO A 84 -5.97 22.77 6.37
N GLY A 85 -4.68 22.59 6.67
CA GLY A 85 -4.01 23.18 7.83
C GLY A 85 -4.32 22.52 9.18
N GLN A 86 -5.17 21.50 9.22
CA GLN A 86 -5.45 20.74 10.44
C GLN A 86 -4.63 19.46 10.44
N TYR A 87 -3.61 19.43 11.26
CA TYR A 87 -2.67 18.31 11.32
C TYR A 87 -3.01 17.34 12.43
N TYR A 88 -2.82 16.03 12.15
CA TYR A 88 -3.06 14.93 13.06
C TYR A 88 -1.83 14.00 13.11
N PHE A 89 -1.26 13.79 14.31
CA PHE A 89 -0.09 12.97 14.55
C PHE A 89 -0.28 12.10 15.82
N GLU A 90 -1.42 11.46 15.93
CA GLU A 90 -1.77 10.63 17.08
C GLU A 90 -2.20 9.23 16.65
N ASP A 91 -2.32 8.29 17.60
CA ASP A 91 -2.75 6.91 17.39
C ASP A 91 -1.94 6.23 16.25
N ARG A 92 -2.59 5.65 15.27
CA ARG A 92 -1.93 5.00 14.10
C ARG A 92 -1.17 5.98 13.19
N PHE A 93 -1.37 7.28 13.37
CA PHE A 93 -0.67 8.33 12.64
C PHE A 93 0.43 9.01 13.46
N ASP A 94 0.86 8.44 14.60
CA ASP A 94 2.00 8.96 15.38
C ASP A 94 3.35 8.57 14.75
N LEU A 95 3.69 9.29 13.68
CA LEU A 95 4.94 9.09 12.92
C LEU A 95 6.17 9.26 13.79
N VAL A 96 6.17 10.23 14.71
CA VAL A 96 7.31 10.50 15.60
C VAL A 96 7.57 9.32 16.52
N LYS A 97 6.51 8.75 17.12
CA LYS A 97 6.63 7.55 17.95
C LYS A 97 7.13 6.36 17.16
N PHE A 98 6.62 6.14 15.94
CA PHE A 98 7.05 5.04 15.08
C PHE A 98 8.56 5.12 14.76
N VAL A 99 9.05 6.31 14.36
CA VAL A 99 10.47 6.53 14.07
C VAL A 99 11.36 6.37 15.34
N LYS A 100 10.89 6.84 16.49
CA LYS A 100 11.59 6.65 17.79
C LYS A 100 11.67 5.18 18.19
N LEU A 101 10.64 4.37 17.91
CA LEU A 101 10.67 2.93 18.16
C LEU A 101 11.73 2.22 17.29
N ALA A 102 11.85 2.59 16.01
CA ALA A 102 12.93 2.09 15.16
C ALA A 102 14.31 2.46 15.71
N GLN A 103 14.49 3.70 16.19
CA GLN A 103 15.73 4.16 16.85
C GLN A 103 16.04 3.34 18.11
N GLN A 104 15.05 3.12 18.97
CA GLN A 104 15.20 2.32 20.19
C GLN A 104 15.60 0.87 19.90
N ALA A 105 15.10 0.31 18.79
CA ALA A 105 15.52 -0.99 18.32
C ALA A 105 16.95 -0.99 17.73
N GLY A 106 17.56 0.17 17.51
CA GLY A 106 18.88 0.31 16.88
C GLY A 106 18.85 0.16 15.37
N LEU A 107 17.71 0.43 14.74
CA LEU A 107 17.53 0.42 13.29
C LEU A 107 17.55 1.82 12.73
N TYR A 108 18.07 1.98 11.52
CA TYR A 108 17.94 3.19 10.72
C TYR A 108 16.53 3.31 10.12
N VAL A 109 16.24 4.50 9.59
CA VAL A 109 14.98 4.80 8.91
C VAL A 109 15.24 5.42 7.53
N HIS A 110 14.54 4.91 6.52
CA HIS A 110 14.37 5.58 5.24
C HIS A 110 12.95 6.17 5.19
N LEU A 111 12.85 7.50 5.27
CA LEU A 111 11.57 8.20 5.31
C LEU A 111 11.16 8.63 3.91
N ARG A 112 10.15 7.96 3.34
CA ARG A 112 9.61 8.28 2.02
C ARG A 112 8.46 9.27 2.19
N ILE A 113 8.77 10.56 2.10
CA ILE A 113 7.78 11.62 2.33
C ILE A 113 6.75 11.66 1.22
N GLY A 114 7.16 11.41 0.01
CA GLY A 114 6.30 11.48 -1.17
C GLY A 114 6.13 12.96 -1.64
N PRO A 115 5.02 13.62 -1.36
CA PRO A 115 3.82 13.17 -0.62
C PRO A 115 2.84 12.33 -1.43
N TYR A 116 3.07 12.14 -2.73
CA TYR A 116 2.43 11.07 -3.48
C TYR A 116 3.12 9.75 -3.15
N ILE A 117 2.34 8.75 -2.75
CA ILE A 117 2.90 7.49 -2.29
C ILE A 117 2.42 6.27 -3.08
N CYS A 118 1.39 6.40 -3.90
CA CYS A 118 0.67 5.28 -4.52
C CYS A 118 0.15 4.28 -3.48
N ALA A 119 0.95 3.31 -3.11
CA ALA A 119 0.84 2.36 -2.00
C ALA A 119 -0.53 1.67 -1.90
N GLU A 120 -1.29 1.58 -3.00
CA GLU A 120 -2.68 1.10 -3.03
C GLU A 120 -3.52 1.77 -1.92
N TRP A 121 -3.15 3.01 -1.60
CA TRP A 121 -3.79 3.85 -0.61
C TRP A 121 -4.74 4.85 -1.27
N ASN A 122 -5.83 5.17 -0.57
CA ASN A 122 -6.89 6.04 -1.07
C ASN A 122 -6.33 7.35 -1.63
N LEU A 123 -6.66 7.69 -2.87
CA LEU A 123 -6.19 8.84 -3.65
C LEU A 123 -4.64 8.97 -3.68
N GLY A 124 -3.92 7.83 -3.69
CA GLY A 124 -2.44 7.83 -3.72
C GLY A 124 -1.78 8.49 -2.52
N GLY A 125 -2.49 8.63 -1.40
CA GLY A 125 -2.05 9.30 -0.17
C GLY A 125 -2.44 10.77 -0.11
N PHE A 126 -2.94 11.36 -1.18
CA PHE A 126 -3.39 12.75 -1.17
C PHE A 126 -4.71 12.92 -0.40
N PRO A 127 -4.88 14.02 0.36
CA PRO A 127 -6.17 14.34 0.94
C PRO A 127 -7.17 14.78 -0.13
N VAL A 128 -8.43 14.34 0.00
CA VAL A 128 -9.46 14.60 -1.02
C VAL A 128 -9.72 16.10 -1.20
N TRP A 129 -9.60 16.91 -0.16
CA TRP A 129 -9.76 18.35 -0.25
C TRP A 129 -8.79 18.98 -1.27
N LEU A 130 -7.62 18.39 -1.50
CA LEU A 130 -6.63 18.89 -2.45
C LEU A 130 -7.19 18.96 -3.88
N LYS A 131 -8.02 17.98 -4.28
CA LYS A 131 -8.69 17.96 -5.59
C LYS A 131 -9.53 19.23 -5.86
N TYR A 132 -9.95 19.95 -4.81
CA TYR A 132 -10.86 21.09 -4.90
C TYR A 132 -10.16 22.45 -4.75
N VAL A 133 -8.84 22.47 -4.68
CA VAL A 133 -8.07 23.72 -4.76
C VAL A 133 -8.22 24.30 -6.17
N PRO A 134 -8.63 25.55 -6.31
CA PRO A 134 -8.87 26.15 -7.63
C PRO A 134 -7.65 26.07 -8.55
N GLY A 135 -7.85 25.56 -9.76
CA GLY A 135 -6.80 25.46 -10.79
C GLY A 135 -5.76 24.37 -10.55
N ILE A 136 -5.99 23.46 -9.59
CA ILE A 136 -5.03 22.39 -9.30
C ILE A 136 -4.98 21.33 -10.41
N ALA A 137 -3.77 20.86 -10.69
CA ALA A 137 -3.49 19.66 -11.47
C ALA A 137 -2.37 18.90 -10.76
N PHE A 138 -2.59 17.62 -10.47
CA PHE A 138 -1.66 16.82 -9.67
C PHE A 138 -0.39 16.48 -10.43
N ARG A 139 0.74 16.49 -9.70
CA ARG A 139 2.03 15.94 -10.11
C ARG A 139 2.50 16.49 -11.46
N THR A 140 2.42 17.82 -11.65
CA THR A 140 2.90 18.55 -12.84
C THR A 140 3.37 19.94 -12.45
N ASP A 141 3.90 20.71 -13.39
CA ASP A 141 4.30 22.12 -13.17
C ASP A 141 3.07 23.01 -12.98
N ASN A 142 2.43 22.86 -11.86
CA ASN A 142 1.19 23.53 -11.46
C ASN A 142 1.39 24.19 -10.11
N GLU A 143 1.27 25.52 -10.06
CA GLU A 143 1.60 26.30 -8.88
C GLU A 143 0.75 25.95 -7.65
N PRO A 144 -0.61 25.76 -7.76
CA PRO A 144 -1.41 25.32 -6.63
C PRO A 144 -0.96 23.97 -6.04
N PHE A 145 -0.60 23.02 -6.90
CA PHE A 145 -0.11 21.71 -6.46
C PHE A 145 1.27 21.81 -5.80
N LYS A 146 2.22 22.50 -6.44
CA LYS A 146 3.57 22.68 -5.89
C LYS A 146 3.55 23.38 -4.53
N ALA A 147 2.75 24.43 -4.36
CA ALA A 147 2.61 25.14 -3.09
C ALA A 147 2.07 24.23 -1.98
N ALA A 148 1.04 23.42 -2.26
CA ALA A 148 0.48 22.47 -1.30
C ALA A 148 1.49 21.37 -0.93
N MET A 149 2.15 20.77 -1.92
CA MET A 149 3.18 19.76 -1.73
C MET A 149 4.35 20.29 -0.89
N GLN A 150 4.87 21.47 -1.21
CA GLN A 150 5.96 22.09 -0.47
C GLN A 150 5.59 22.35 0.99
N LYS A 151 4.38 22.88 1.23
CA LYS A 151 3.88 23.14 2.58
C LYS A 151 3.83 21.88 3.43
N PHE A 152 3.28 20.79 2.89
CA PHE A 152 3.20 19.52 3.61
C PHE A 152 4.59 18.91 3.83
N THR A 153 5.43 18.86 2.79
CA THR A 153 6.79 18.31 2.88
C THR A 153 7.61 19.06 3.92
N ALA A 154 7.56 20.40 3.91
CA ALA A 154 8.24 21.24 4.90
C ALA A 154 7.71 20.98 6.32
N LYS A 155 6.40 20.78 6.50
CA LYS A 155 5.81 20.43 7.81
C LYS A 155 6.36 19.12 8.36
N ILE A 156 6.47 18.08 7.52
CA ILE A 156 7.04 16.79 7.92
C ILE A 156 8.52 16.92 8.26
N VAL A 157 9.29 17.60 7.43
CA VAL A 157 10.74 17.83 7.70
C VAL A 157 10.93 18.62 8.99
N SER A 158 10.15 19.69 9.23
CA SER A 158 10.18 20.44 10.49
C SER A 158 9.88 19.54 11.69
N LEU A 159 8.82 18.73 11.61
CA LEU A 159 8.46 17.80 12.68
C LEU A 159 9.60 16.82 13.01
N MET A 160 10.27 16.28 11.99
CA MET A 160 11.42 15.39 12.20
C MET A 160 12.61 16.13 12.78
N LYS A 161 12.90 17.35 12.32
CA LYS A 161 13.99 18.20 12.85
C LYS A 161 13.76 18.60 14.31
N GLU A 162 12.55 19.04 14.65
CA GLU A 162 12.14 19.42 16.01
C GLU A 162 12.33 18.25 17.00
N ASN A 163 12.07 17.02 16.54
CA ASN A 163 12.28 15.81 17.32
C ASN A 163 13.70 15.21 17.19
N ARG A 164 14.63 15.88 16.46
CA ARG A 164 16.03 15.46 16.25
C ARG A 164 16.13 14.06 15.67
N LEU A 165 15.32 13.74 14.67
CA LEU A 165 15.19 12.38 14.12
C LEU A 165 16.06 12.14 12.87
N PHE A 166 16.62 13.18 12.25
CA PHE A 166 17.62 12.99 11.19
C PHE A 166 18.95 12.55 11.77
N GLN A 167 19.68 11.70 11.04
CA GLN A 167 20.99 11.18 11.48
C GLN A 167 22.00 12.33 11.71
N SER A 168 21.96 13.39 10.92
CA SER A 168 22.72 14.62 11.13
C SER A 168 22.51 15.28 12.51
N GLN A 169 21.43 14.93 13.21
CA GLN A 169 21.12 15.38 14.56
C GLN A 169 21.25 14.25 15.60
N GLY A 170 21.76 13.07 15.21
CA GLY A 170 21.84 11.86 16.04
C GLY A 170 20.59 10.97 16.03
N GLY A 171 19.65 11.22 15.13
CA GLY A 171 18.45 10.41 14.92
C GLY A 171 18.66 9.21 13.98
N PRO A 172 17.63 8.40 13.74
CA PRO A 172 17.74 7.19 12.94
C PRO A 172 17.53 7.43 11.44
N ILE A 173 16.99 8.57 10.99
CA ILE A 173 16.68 8.80 9.57
C ILE A 173 17.96 9.05 8.80
N ILE A 174 18.32 8.11 7.90
CA ILE A 174 19.53 8.16 7.06
C ILE A 174 19.24 8.52 5.60
N LEU A 175 17.99 8.39 5.14
CA LEU A 175 17.56 8.69 3.78
C LEU A 175 16.18 9.32 3.81
N SER A 176 15.93 10.26 2.89
CA SER A 176 14.62 10.83 2.63
C SER A 176 14.26 10.64 1.16
N GLN A 177 12.97 10.44 0.85
CA GLN A 177 12.50 10.35 -0.52
C GLN A 177 11.46 11.40 -0.82
N ILE A 178 11.57 12.02 -1.98
CA ILE A 178 10.58 12.91 -2.58
C ILE A 178 9.95 12.22 -3.79
N GLU A 179 8.64 12.40 -4.00
CA GLU A 179 7.86 11.75 -5.06
C GLU A 179 7.84 10.21 -4.97
N ASN A 180 7.13 9.56 -5.87
CA ASN A 180 7.13 8.12 -6.05
C ASN A 180 6.84 7.75 -7.49
N GLU A 181 7.75 6.98 -8.13
CA GLU A 181 7.62 6.42 -9.48
C GLU A 181 7.15 7.47 -10.51
N TYR A 182 7.74 8.66 -10.48
CA TYR A 182 7.27 9.75 -11.32
C TYR A 182 7.74 9.65 -12.78
N GLY A 183 8.83 8.97 -13.08
CA GLY A 183 9.38 8.86 -14.44
C GLY A 183 8.37 8.48 -15.52
N PRO A 184 7.52 7.44 -15.33
CA PRO A 184 6.45 7.13 -16.29
C PRO A 184 5.44 8.25 -16.49
N VAL A 185 5.07 8.97 -15.42
CA VAL A 185 4.15 10.12 -15.47
C VAL A 185 4.81 11.31 -16.15
N GLU A 186 6.09 11.57 -15.87
CA GLU A 186 6.89 12.59 -16.53
C GLU A 186 6.92 12.38 -18.04
N TRP A 187 7.19 11.13 -18.46
CA TRP A 187 7.23 10.79 -19.88
C TRP A 187 5.89 11.08 -20.58
N GLU A 188 4.77 10.79 -19.92
CA GLU A 188 3.43 11.03 -20.47
C GLU A 188 3.07 12.52 -20.51
N ILE A 189 3.41 13.28 -19.45
CA ILE A 189 3.15 14.73 -19.37
C ILE A 189 4.11 15.55 -20.25
N GLY A 190 5.36 15.10 -20.41
CA GLY A 190 6.38 15.78 -21.20
C GLY A 190 7.05 16.95 -20.49
N ALA A 191 7.17 18.11 -21.16
CA ALA A 191 7.92 19.27 -20.66
C ALA A 191 7.47 19.79 -19.28
N PRO A 192 6.17 19.92 -18.97
CA PRO A 192 5.73 20.29 -17.62
C PRO A 192 6.12 19.25 -16.56
N GLY A 193 6.14 17.96 -16.93
CA GLY A 193 6.63 16.90 -16.05
C GLY A 193 8.09 17.07 -15.69
N LYS A 194 8.95 17.35 -16.70
CA LYS A 194 10.39 17.61 -16.47
C LYS A 194 10.65 18.84 -15.62
N ALA A 195 9.86 19.89 -15.80
CA ALA A 195 9.95 21.09 -14.96
C ALA A 195 9.60 20.77 -13.50
N TYR A 196 8.54 19.98 -13.30
CA TYR A 196 8.12 19.52 -11.98
C TYR A 196 9.16 18.63 -11.30
N THR A 197 9.78 17.67 -12.00
CA THR A 197 10.85 16.82 -11.45
C THR A 197 12.01 17.66 -10.90
N LYS A 198 12.47 18.63 -11.68
CA LYS A 198 13.55 19.56 -11.24
C LYS A 198 13.15 20.38 -10.03
N TRP A 199 11.94 20.92 -10.04
CA TRP A 199 11.41 21.70 -8.93
C TRP A 199 11.31 20.83 -7.67
N ALA A 200 10.75 19.61 -7.76
CA ALA A 200 10.58 18.72 -6.62
C ALA A 200 11.92 18.34 -5.97
N ALA A 201 12.94 18.02 -6.80
CA ALA A 201 14.29 17.74 -6.32
C ALA A 201 14.92 18.95 -5.62
N GLN A 202 14.82 20.14 -6.21
CA GLN A 202 15.37 21.38 -5.67
C GLN A 202 14.66 21.75 -4.34
N MET A 203 13.35 21.65 -4.30
CA MET A 203 12.56 21.91 -3.10
C MET A 203 12.96 20.96 -1.97
N ALA A 204 13.07 19.66 -2.25
CA ALA A 204 13.46 18.68 -1.25
C ALA A 204 14.86 18.93 -0.70
N VAL A 205 15.86 19.13 -1.56
CA VAL A 205 17.23 19.42 -1.17
C VAL A 205 17.32 20.73 -0.37
N GLY A 206 16.54 21.74 -0.77
CA GLY A 206 16.48 23.04 -0.08
C GLY A 206 15.91 22.98 1.34
N LEU A 207 15.25 21.88 1.73
CA LEU A 207 14.81 21.66 3.11
C LEU A 207 15.94 21.27 4.07
N ASP A 208 17.16 21.05 3.58
CA ASP A 208 18.39 20.85 4.35
C ASP A 208 18.23 19.84 5.51
N THR A 209 17.92 18.60 5.17
CA THR A 209 17.74 17.50 6.14
C THR A 209 19.07 16.95 6.68
N GLY A 210 20.19 17.26 6.00
CA GLY A 210 21.52 16.72 6.31
C GLY A 210 21.69 15.24 5.99
N VAL A 211 20.75 14.63 5.23
CA VAL A 211 20.80 13.26 4.73
C VAL A 211 20.45 13.22 3.24
N PRO A 212 20.92 12.21 2.47
CA PRO A 212 20.64 12.12 1.05
C PRO A 212 19.14 11.97 0.73
N TRP A 213 18.74 12.55 -0.40
CA TRP A 213 17.41 12.40 -0.98
C TRP A 213 17.42 11.37 -2.10
N VAL A 214 16.29 10.68 -2.26
CA VAL A 214 16.05 9.62 -3.23
C VAL A 214 14.83 9.97 -4.09
N MET A 215 14.87 9.60 -5.38
CA MET A 215 13.72 9.47 -6.28
C MET A 215 13.73 8.08 -6.89
N CYS A 216 12.66 7.30 -6.71
CA CYS A 216 12.54 5.98 -7.30
C CYS A 216 11.91 6.02 -8.69
N LYS A 217 12.36 5.14 -9.60
CA LYS A 217 11.93 5.09 -11.01
C LYS A 217 11.97 6.46 -11.69
N GLN A 218 13.05 7.22 -11.44
CA GLN A 218 13.29 8.53 -12.05
C GLN A 218 14.68 8.53 -12.69
N GLU A 219 14.76 8.11 -13.95
CA GLU A 219 16.04 7.91 -14.65
C GLU A 219 16.85 9.20 -14.82
N ASP A 220 16.22 10.36 -14.81
CA ASP A 220 16.84 11.69 -14.91
C ASP A 220 16.82 12.46 -13.59
N ALA A 221 16.73 11.77 -12.44
CA ALA A 221 16.74 12.39 -11.11
C ALA A 221 17.92 13.40 -11.00
N PRO A 222 17.61 14.69 -10.72
CA PRO A 222 18.65 15.72 -10.68
C PRO A 222 19.62 15.52 -9.52
N ASP A 223 20.92 15.85 -9.73
CA ASP A 223 21.89 15.85 -8.64
C ASP A 223 21.52 16.85 -7.53
N PRO A 224 21.78 16.51 -6.25
CA PRO A 224 22.43 15.31 -5.71
C PRO A 224 21.45 14.16 -5.37
N VAL A 225 20.21 14.19 -5.86
CA VAL A 225 19.19 13.16 -5.57
C VAL A 225 19.59 11.84 -6.21
N ILE A 226 19.49 10.75 -5.44
CA ILE A 226 19.84 9.41 -5.89
C ILE A 226 18.62 8.80 -6.63
N ASP A 227 18.82 8.37 -7.87
CA ASP A 227 17.84 7.55 -8.59
C ASP A 227 17.90 6.10 -8.15
N THR A 228 16.75 5.42 -8.05
CA THR A 228 16.66 4.06 -7.55
C THR A 228 15.67 3.22 -8.34
N CYS A 229 15.79 1.89 -8.23
CA CYS A 229 14.94 0.92 -8.88
C CYS A 229 13.77 0.47 -8.00
N ASN A 230 12.61 0.18 -8.64
CA ASN A 230 11.48 -0.54 -8.07
C ASN A 230 11.09 -1.69 -9.01
N GLY A 231 10.74 -2.86 -8.48
CA GLY A 231 10.30 -4.00 -9.28
C GLY A 231 10.51 -5.34 -8.58
N PHE A 232 10.16 -6.41 -9.28
CA PHE A 232 10.49 -7.79 -8.85
C PHE A 232 11.98 -8.10 -9.02
N TYR A 233 12.66 -7.39 -9.92
CA TYR A 233 14.09 -7.57 -10.25
C TYR A 233 14.71 -6.23 -10.58
N CYS A 234 15.93 -5.99 -10.07
CA CYS A 234 16.70 -4.76 -10.30
C CYS A 234 18.19 -5.04 -10.58
N GLU A 235 18.56 -6.26 -10.91
CA GLU A 235 19.97 -6.63 -11.16
C GLU A 235 20.60 -5.86 -12.32
N ASN A 236 19.79 -5.45 -13.30
CA ASN A 236 20.24 -4.71 -14.49
C ASN A 236 20.15 -3.19 -14.33
N PHE A 237 19.59 -2.69 -13.21
CA PHE A 237 19.52 -1.26 -12.95
C PHE A 237 20.92 -0.64 -12.91
N LYS A 238 21.05 0.51 -13.53
CA LYS A 238 22.27 1.33 -13.51
C LYS A 238 21.87 2.73 -13.06
N PRO A 239 22.50 3.27 -12.02
CA PRO A 239 22.30 4.66 -11.62
C PRO A 239 22.58 5.62 -12.78
N ASN A 240 21.88 6.73 -12.85
CA ASN A 240 22.00 7.74 -13.91
C ASN A 240 23.37 8.47 -13.90
N LYS A 241 24.13 8.31 -12.84
CA LYS A 241 25.52 8.81 -12.68
C LYS A 241 26.40 7.73 -12.05
N ASN A 242 27.63 7.65 -12.53
CA ASN A 242 28.63 6.71 -12.00
C ASN A 242 29.16 7.08 -10.61
N THR A 243 28.69 8.18 -10.02
CA THR A 243 28.96 8.60 -8.65
C THR A 243 27.90 8.17 -7.65
N LYS A 244 26.77 7.64 -8.13
CA LYS A 244 25.63 7.21 -7.32
C LYS A 244 25.64 5.70 -7.07
N PRO A 245 25.21 5.22 -5.89
CA PRO A 245 25.18 3.81 -5.58
C PRO A 245 23.96 3.11 -6.24
N LYS A 246 24.11 1.81 -6.46
CA LYS A 246 23.04 0.97 -6.99
C LYS A 246 22.09 0.58 -5.85
N MET A 247 20.86 1.08 -5.90
CA MET A 247 19.86 0.93 -4.83
C MET A 247 18.53 0.43 -5.36
N TRP A 248 17.85 -0.38 -4.54
CA TRP A 248 16.53 -0.97 -4.81
C TRP A 248 15.55 -0.57 -3.72
N THR A 249 14.71 0.41 -3.98
CA THR A 249 13.79 1.00 -3.00
C THR A 249 12.48 0.25 -2.85
N GLU A 250 12.08 -0.55 -3.84
CA GLU A 250 10.96 -1.48 -3.71
C GLU A 250 11.27 -2.81 -4.40
N ASN A 251 11.69 -3.78 -3.61
CA ASN A 251 11.69 -5.19 -4.01
C ASN A 251 10.36 -5.80 -3.60
N TRP A 252 9.49 -6.02 -4.54
CA TRP A 252 8.13 -6.49 -4.29
C TRP A 252 8.13 -7.95 -3.83
N THR A 253 7.83 -8.18 -2.54
CA THR A 253 7.86 -9.50 -1.88
C THR A 253 6.73 -10.43 -2.28
N GLY A 254 5.69 -9.89 -2.85
CA GLY A 254 4.51 -10.48 -3.42
C GLY A 254 3.78 -9.44 -4.24
N TRP A 255 2.47 -9.31 -4.08
CA TRP A 255 1.66 -8.28 -4.71
C TRP A 255 0.40 -8.02 -3.89
N TYR A 256 -0.22 -6.87 -4.11
CA TYR A 256 -1.51 -6.55 -3.50
C TYR A 256 -2.65 -7.39 -4.08
N THR A 257 -3.76 -7.43 -3.36
CA THR A 257 -4.97 -8.16 -3.75
C THR A 257 -6.13 -7.19 -3.93
N ASP A 258 -6.96 -7.41 -4.94
CA ASP A 258 -8.23 -6.72 -5.14
C ASP A 258 -9.43 -7.64 -4.84
N PHE A 259 -10.56 -7.06 -4.48
CA PHE A 259 -11.81 -7.82 -4.35
C PHE A 259 -12.19 -8.42 -5.71
N GLY A 260 -12.39 -9.74 -5.76
CA GLY A 260 -12.61 -10.51 -6.98
C GLY A 260 -11.32 -10.99 -7.67
N GLY A 261 -10.16 -10.61 -7.18
CA GLY A 261 -8.84 -11.07 -7.64
C GLY A 261 -8.32 -12.28 -6.88
N ALA A 262 -7.55 -13.14 -7.55
CA ALA A 262 -6.80 -14.21 -6.91
C ALA A 262 -5.61 -13.62 -6.13
N VAL A 263 -5.19 -14.29 -5.05
CA VAL A 263 -4.12 -13.81 -4.15
C VAL A 263 -2.75 -14.21 -4.73
N PRO A 264 -1.88 -13.25 -5.09
CA PRO A 264 -0.53 -13.55 -5.56
C PRO A 264 0.33 -14.13 -4.43
N ARG A 265 1.26 -15.02 -4.81
CA ARG A 265 2.26 -15.62 -3.93
C ARG A 265 3.62 -15.63 -4.62
N ARG A 266 4.63 -15.04 -4.02
CA ARG A 266 5.99 -15.07 -4.53
C ARG A 266 6.81 -16.10 -3.76
N PRO A 267 7.37 -17.16 -4.42
CA PRO A 267 8.20 -18.14 -3.74
C PRO A 267 9.39 -17.51 -3.01
N ALA A 268 9.73 -18.05 -1.84
CA ALA A 268 10.86 -17.57 -1.05
C ALA A 268 12.18 -17.73 -1.81
N GLU A 269 12.31 -18.80 -2.60
CA GLU A 269 13.45 -19.08 -3.48
C GLU A 269 13.68 -17.99 -4.51
N ASP A 270 12.60 -17.55 -5.18
CA ASP A 270 12.67 -16.52 -6.21
C ASP A 270 13.01 -15.16 -5.60
N LEU A 271 12.37 -14.82 -4.47
CA LEU A 271 12.66 -13.58 -3.75
C LEU A 271 14.13 -13.53 -3.30
N ALA A 272 14.63 -14.62 -2.71
CA ALA A 272 16.03 -14.74 -2.30
C ALA A 272 17.00 -14.68 -3.51
N PHE A 273 16.64 -15.34 -4.62
CA PHE A 273 17.40 -15.29 -5.86
C PHE A 273 17.52 -13.87 -6.40
N SER A 274 16.41 -13.14 -6.45
CA SER A 274 16.40 -11.76 -6.95
C SER A 274 17.31 -10.83 -6.14
N VAL A 275 17.30 -10.98 -4.80
CA VAL A 275 18.17 -10.21 -3.89
C VAL A 275 19.64 -10.60 -4.05
N ALA A 276 19.94 -11.90 -4.04
CA ALA A 276 21.33 -12.37 -4.23
C ALA A 276 21.88 -11.90 -5.58
N ARG A 277 21.07 -11.95 -6.65
CA ARG A 277 21.44 -11.48 -7.99
C ARG A 277 21.65 -9.97 -8.04
N PHE A 278 20.87 -9.19 -7.31
CA PHE A 278 21.08 -7.75 -7.19
C PHE A 278 22.40 -7.42 -6.49
N ILE A 279 22.68 -8.08 -5.35
CA ILE A 279 23.91 -7.88 -4.56
C ILE A 279 25.15 -8.31 -5.36
N GLN A 280 25.13 -9.48 -6.02
CA GLN A 280 26.27 -9.94 -6.83
C GLN A 280 26.59 -8.99 -8.00
N ASN A 281 25.63 -8.20 -8.46
CA ASN A 281 25.79 -7.17 -9.49
C ASN A 281 26.10 -5.78 -8.92
N GLY A 282 26.61 -5.69 -7.69
CA GLY A 282 27.08 -4.47 -7.07
C GLY A 282 26.00 -3.65 -6.36
N GLY A 283 24.81 -4.20 -6.15
CA GLY A 283 23.78 -3.56 -5.34
C GLY A 283 24.21 -3.40 -3.88
N SER A 284 23.85 -2.28 -3.24
CA SER A 284 24.28 -1.97 -1.86
C SER A 284 23.14 -1.59 -0.91
N PHE A 285 21.95 -1.35 -1.43
CA PHE A 285 20.75 -1.10 -0.66
C PHE A 285 19.58 -1.87 -1.28
N VAL A 286 18.91 -2.73 -0.51
CA VAL A 286 17.71 -3.43 -0.93
C VAL A 286 16.62 -3.25 0.11
N ASN A 287 15.41 -2.87 -0.34
CA ASN A 287 14.26 -2.74 0.53
C ASN A 287 13.14 -3.69 0.12
N TYR A 288 12.70 -4.53 1.03
CA TYR A 288 11.55 -5.40 0.85
C TYR A 288 10.25 -4.59 0.95
N TYR A 289 9.57 -4.46 -0.15
CA TYR A 289 8.25 -3.85 -0.23
C TYR A 289 7.19 -4.95 -0.47
N MET A 290 6.46 -5.43 0.52
CA MET A 290 6.44 -5.06 1.95
C MET A 290 7.29 -6.04 2.77
N TYR A 291 7.79 -5.61 3.92
CA TYR A 291 8.26 -6.53 4.96
C TYR A 291 7.12 -6.92 5.91
N HIS A 292 6.23 -5.98 6.21
CA HIS A 292 4.91 -6.17 6.79
C HIS A 292 3.91 -5.28 6.05
N GLY A 293 2.97 -5.89 5.35
CA GLY A 293 1.97 -5.14 4.59
C GLY A 293 0.85 -4.60 5.46
N GLY A 294 0.33 -5.43 6.35
CA GLY A 294 -0.71 -5.06 7.31
C GLY A 294 -2.11 -4.89 6.71
N THR A 295 -2.92 -4.04 7.34
CA THR A 295 -4.34 -3.88 7.09
C THR A 295 -4.70 -2.47 6.66
N ASN A 296 -5.45 -2.31 5.59
CA ASN A 296 -6.06 -1.05 5.18
C ASN A 296 -7.30 -0.76 6.04
N PHE A 297 -7.10 -0.30 7.26
CA PHE A 297 -8.19 -0.01 8.19
C PHE A 297 -9.14 1.05 7.65
N GLY A 298 -10.42 0.92 7.96
CA GLY A 298 -11.44 1.86 7.54
C GLY A 298 -11.61 1.87 6.01
N ARG A 299 -11.62 3.07 5.43
CA ARG A 299 -11.75 3.29 3.99
C ARG A 299 -10.43 3.72 3.33
N THR A 300 -9.29 3.30 3.91
CA THR A 300 -7.96 3.72 3.46
C THR A 300 -7.45 2.95 2.25
N SER A 301 -8.00 1.76 1.93
CA SER A 301 -7.67 1.09 0.66
C SER A 301 -8.14 1.91 -0.54
N GLY A 302 -7.25 2.06 -1.50
CA GLY A 302 -7.48 2.86 -2.70
C GLY A 302 -7.46 2.04 -3.96
N GLY A 303 -7.06 2.67 -5.07
CA GLY A 303 -6.77 2.02 -6.34
C GLY A 303 -7.95 1.33 -7.01
N LEU A 304 -9.19 1.60 -6.59
CA LEU A 304 -10.43 0.92 -6.95
C LEU A 304 -10.37 -0.59 -6.64
N PHE A 305 -11.27 -1.07 -5.81
CA PHE A 305 -11.41 -2.50 -5.45
C PHE A 305 -10.25 -3.11 -4.64
N ILE A 306 -9.21 -2.37 -4.25
CA ILE A 306 -8.13 -2.95 -3.44
C ILE A 306 -8.71 -3.50 -2.13
N ALA A 307 -8.31 -4.74 -1.79
CA ALA A 307 -8.78 -5.43 -0.59
C ALA A 307 -8.27 -4.77 0.69
N THR A 308 -8.96 -5.03 1.81
CA THR A 308 -8.56 -4.52 3.12
C THR A 308 -7.24 -5.12 3.58
N SER A 309 -7.00 -6.39 3.30
CA SER A 309 -5.68 -7.00 3.54
C SER A 309 -4.64 -6.42 2.57
N TYR A 310 -3.57 -5.90 3.12
CA TYR A 310 -2.37 -5.53 2.38
C TYR A 310 -1.21 -6.48 2.73
N ASP A 311 -1.54 -7.74 2.97
CA ASP A 311 -0.58 -8.79 3.36
C ASP A 311 0.65 -8.83 2.44
N TYR A 312 0.44 -8.64 1.14
CA TYR A 312 1.50 -8.53 0.11
C TYR A 312 2.36 -9.79 -0.02
N ASP A 313 1.96 -10.89 0.60
CA ASP A 313 2.78 -12.10 0.78
C ASP A 313 4.14 -11.79 1.44
N ALA A 314 4.12 -10.83 2.38
CA ALA A 314 5.30 -10.29 3.04
C ALA A 314 5.97 -11.29 3.99
N PRO A 315 7.25 -11.08 4.38
CA PRO A 315 7.93 -11.89 5.39
C PRO A 315 7.24 -11.91 6.76
N LEU A 316 6.57 -10.82 7.14
CA LEU A 316 5.60 -10.79 8.25
C LEU A 316 4.19 -10.69 7.66
N ASP A 317 3.32 -11.63 8.03
CA ASP A 317 1.94 -11.66 7.53
C ASP A 317 1.10 -10.47 8.04
N GLU A 318 -0.15 -10.35 7.58
CA GLU A 318 -1.05 -9.26 7.96
C GLU A 318 -1.16 -9.07 9.47
N TYR A 319 -1.05 -10.14 10.25
CA TYR A 319 -1.15 -10.15 11.72
C TYR A 319 0.17 -9.92 12.44
N GLY A 320 1.27 -9.74 11.69
CA GLY A 320 2.62 -9.56 12.24
C GLY A 320 3.29 -10.86 12.66
N LEU A 321 2.79 -12.01 12.23
CA LEU A 321 3.44 -13.30 12.44
C LEU A 321 4.43 -13.60 11.32
N GLU A 322 5.49 -14.34 11.64
CA GLU A 322 6.49 -14.76 10.65
C GLU A 322 5.85 -15.62 9.55
N ASN A 323 5.97 -15.22 8.30
CA ASN A 323 5.44 -15.94 7.12
C ASN A 323 6.48 -16.95 6.64
N GLU A 324 6.41 -18.15 7.19
CA GLU A 324 7.34 -19.22 6.84
C GLU A 324 6.95 -19.94 5.52
N PRO A 325 7.94 -20.39 4.75
CA PRO A 325 9.40 -20.37 5.01
C PRO A 325 10.10 -19.06 4.61
N LYS A 326 9.37 -18.06 4.15
CA LYS A 326 9.92 -16.82 3.56
C LYS A 326 10.76 -16.04 4.58
N TYR A 327 10.26 -15.84 5.80
CA TYR A 327 10.96 -15.09 6.84
C TYR A 327 12.32 -15.69 7.18
N GLU A 328 12.36 -16.98 7.55
CA GLU A 328 13.60 -17.65 7.96
C GLU A 328 14.59 -17.78 6.79
N HIS A 329 14.09 -18.05 5.58
CA HIS A 329 14.94 -18.15 4.39
C HIS A 329 15.64 -16.82 4.07
N LEU A 330 14.93 -15.70 4.19
CA LEU A 330 15.51 -14.37 4.00
C LEU A 330 16.46 -13.99 5.15
N ARG A 331 16.14 -14.35 6.40
CA ARG A 331 17.06 -14.15 7.54
C ARG A 331 18.41 -14.83 7.31
N ALA A 332 18.39 -16.06 6.81
CA ALA A 332 19.61 -16.78 6.45
C ALA A 332 20.37 -16.11 5.28
N LEU A 333 19.65 -15.59 4.26
CA LEU A 333 20.23 -14.81 3.18
C LEU A 333 20.93 -13.55 3.71
N HIS A 334 20.26 -12.79 4.59
CA HIS A 334 20.81 -11.56 5.16
C HIS A 334 22.10 -11.83 5.93
N LYS A 335 22.13 -12.90 6.71
CA LYS A 335 23.32 -13.35 7.43
C LYS A 335 24.50 -13.64 6.46
N ALA A 336 24.24 -14.34 5.36
CA ALA A 336 25.26 -14.65 4.35
C ALA A 336 25.77 -13.37 3.65
N ILE A 337 24.88 -12.42 3.33
CA ILE A 337 25.25 -11.12 2.75
C ILE A 337 26.11 -10.32 3.75
N LYS A 338 25.73 -10.26 5.03
CA LYS A 338 26.49 -9.55 6.08
C LYS A 338 27.88 -10.15 6.32
N GLN A 339 28.01 -11.47 6.23
CA GLN A 339 29.33 -12.12 6.27
C GLN A 339 30.21 -11.71 5.08
N SER A 340 29.60 -11.40 3.94
CA SER A 340 30.28 -10.98 2.71
C SER A 340 30.55 -9.47 2.64
N GLU A 341 29.93 -8.66 3.53
CA GLU A 341 29.96 -7.19 3.49
C GLU A 341 31.37 -6.58 3.36
N PRO A 342 32.40 -7.07 4.09
CA PRO A 342 33.75 -6.51 3.96
C PRO A 342 34.31 -6.55 2.53
N ALA A 343 34.05 -7.61 1.78
CA ALA A 343 34.45 -7.72 0.39
C ALA A 343 33.57 -6.90 -0.55
N LEU A 344 32.23 -6.92 -0.32
CA LEU A 344 31.24 -6.23 -1.12
C LEU A 344 31.43 -4.71 -1.15
N VAL A 345 31.81 -4.10 -0.04
CA VAL A 345 32.03 -2.64 0.05
C VAL A 345 33.42 -2.21 -0.42
N ALA A 346 34.38 -3.15 -0.48
CA ALA A 346 35.79 -2.85 -0.80
C ALA A 346 36.06 -2.76 -2.30
N THR A 347 35.34 -3.54 -3.14
CA THR A 347 35.63 -3.67 -4.57
C THR A 347 34.38 -3.97 -5.39
N ASP A 348 34.48 -3.75 -6.69
CA ASP A 348 33.44 -4.17 -7.63
C ASP A 348 33.62 -5.65 -8.03
N PRO A 349 32.53 -6.33 -8.44
CA PRO A 349 32.59 -7.74 -8.79
C PRO A 349 33.37 -7.98 -10.10
N LYS A 350 34.17 -9.04 -10.11
CA LYS A 350 34.69 -9.61 -11.34
C LYS A 350 33.83 -10.79 -11.74
N VAL A 351 33.29 -10.75 -12.96
CA VAL A 351 32.41 -11.82 -13.47
C VAL A 351 33.30 -12.86 -14.18
N GLN A 352 33.09 -14.12 -13.84
CA GLN A 352 33.74 -15.26 -14.43
C GLN A 352 32.69 -16.25 -14.96
N SER A 353 32.74 -16.60 -16.24
CA SER A 353 31.92 -17.68 -16.76
C SER A 353 32.45 -19.05 -16.25
N LEU A 354 31.55 -19.89 -15.79
CA LEU A 354 31.82 -21.26 -15.33
C LEU A 354 31.19 -22.30 -16.26
N GLY A 355 30.61 -21.87 -17.39
CA GLY A 355 29.93 -22.69 -18.36
C GLY A 355 28.61 -22.08 -18.84
N TYR A 356 27.84 -22.84 -19.60
CA TYR A 356 26.54 -22.41 -20.09
C TYR A 356 25.58 -22.19 -18.91
N ASN A 357 24.95 -20.99 -18.81
CA ASN A 357 24.09 -20.56 -17.70
C ASN A 357 24.76 -20.56 -16.31
N LEU A 358 26.12 -20.63 -16.24
CA LEU A 358 26.86 -20.66 -14.99
C LEU A 358 27.85 -19.50 -14.90
N GLU A 359 27.77 -18.73 -13.80
CA GLU A 359 28.66 -17.60 -13.56
C GLU A 359 29.12 -17.55 -12.10
N ALA A 360 30.31 -16.99 -11.89
CA ALA A 360 30.77 -16.55 -10.57
C ALA A 360 30.99 -15.04 -10.59
N HIS A 361 30.47 -14.34 -9.60
CA HIS A 361 30.73 -12.93 -9.32
C HIS A 361 31.61 -12.85 -8.08
N VAL A 362 32.86 -12.39 -8.27
CA VAL A 362 33.91 -12.44 -7.24
C VAL A 362 34.31 -11.05 -6.79
N PHE A 363 34.18 -10.80 -5.51
CA PHE A 363 34.64 -9.60 -4.82
C PHE A 363 35.91 -9.94 -4.05
N SER A 364 37.07 -9.43 -4.47
CA SER A 364 38.36 -9.76 -3.84
C SER A 364 39.18 -8.50 -3.57
N ALA A 365 39.50 -8.32 -2.31
CA ALA A 365 40.35 -7.25 -1.80
C ALA A 365 41.34 -7.83 -0.77
N PRO A 366 42.42 -7.12 -0.41
CA PRO A 366 43.35 -7.58 0.63
C PRO A 366 42.61 -7.92 1.94
N GLY A 367 42.69 -9.18 2.36
CA GLY A 367 42.04 -9.67 3.58
C GLY A 367 40.55 -9.95 3.50
N ALA A 368 39.90 -9.78 2.33
CA ALA A 368 38.47 -10.03 2.16
C ALA A 368 38.15 -10.64 0.79
N CYS A 369 37.36 -11.72 0.77
CA CYS A 369 36.87 -12.36 -0.44
C CYS A 369 35.46 -12.84 -0.28
N ALA A 370 34.59 -12.56 -1.26
CA ALA A 370 33.27 -13.14 -1.35
C ALA A 370 32.97 -13.55 -2.80
N ALA A 371 32.28 -14.67 -2.99
CA ALA A 371 31.86 -15.15 -4.31
C ALA A 371 30.39 -15.54 -4.30
N PHE A 372 29.70 -15.23 -5.40
CA PHE A 372 28.34 -15.63 -5.70
C PHE A 372 28.40 -16.53 -6.93
N ILE A 373 27.98 -17.79 -6.79
CA ILE A 373 28.00 -18.76 -7.88
C ILE A 373 26.57 -19.04 -8.31
N ALA A 374 26.23 -18.69 -9.54
CA ALA A 374 24.87 -18.71 -10.06
C ALA A 374 24.68 -19.83 -11.09
N ASN A 375 23.50 -20.47 -11.03
CA ASN A 375 22.92 -21.30 -12.08
C ASN A 375 21.62 -20.65 -12.57
N TYR A 376 21.64 -20.18 -13.81
CA TYR A 376 20.48 -19.53 -14.46
C TYR A 376 19.61 -20.49 -15.26
N ASP A 377 19.95 -21.77 -15.32
CA ASP A 377 19.08 -22.77 -15.91
C ASP A 377 17.84 -22.97 -15.03
N THR A 378 16.65 -23.01 -15.64
CA THR A 378 15.38 -23.11 -14.90
C THR A 378 14.95 -24.56 -14.64
N LYS A 379 15.68 -25.56 -15.15
CA LYS A 379 15.29 -26.97 -15.09
C LYS A 379 16.38 -27.88 -14.55
N SER A 380 17.69 -27.59 -14.87
CA SER A 380 18.78 -28.51 -14.69
C SER A 380 19.67 -28.15 -13.52
N TYR A 381 19.99 -29.15 -12.69
CA TYR A 381 21.09 -29.09 -11.74
C TYR A 381 22.42 -29.00 -12.47
N ALA A 382 23.35 -28.26 -11.93
CA ALA A 382 24.68 -28.11 -12.50
C ALA A 382 25.76 -28.36 -11.45
N LYS A 383 26.94 -28.87 -11.93
CA LYS A 383 28.16 -28.96 -11.14
C LYS A 383 29.15 -27.93 -11.67
N ALA A 384 29.44 -26.90 -10.92
CA ALA A 384 30.36 -25.84 -11.29
C ALA A 384 31.71 -26.03 -10.61
N LYS A 385 32.82 -25.86 -11.37
CA LYS A 385 34.18 -25.75 -10.82
C LYS A 385 34.50 -24.28 -10.59
N PHE A 386 34.84 -23.91 -9.36
CA PHE A 386 35.30 -22.59 -9.03
C PHE A 386 36.46 -22.65 -8.03
N GLY A 387 37.59 -22.02 -8.36
CA GLY A 387 38.81 -22.19 -7.61
C GLY A 387 39.25 -23.69 -7.60
N ASN A 388 39.53 -24.20 -6.42
CA ASN A 388 39.86 -25.63 -6.22
C ASN A 388 38.63 -26.47 -5.82
N GLY A 389 37.41 -25.87 -5.77
CA GLY A 389 36.18 -26.52 -5.34
C GLY A 389 35.28 -26.94 -6.49
N GLN A 390 34.37 -27.88 -6.18
CA GLN A 390 33.27 -28.28 -7.04
C GLN A 390 31.97 -28.06 -6.25
N TYR A 391 30.98 -27.40 -6.87
CA TYR A 391 29.77 -26.94 -6.22
C TYR A 391 28.54 -27.45 -6.97
N ASP A 392 27.61 -28.02 -6.23
CA ASP A 392 26.31 -28.48 -6.74
C ASP A 392 25.30 -27.32 -6.67
N LEU A 393 24.78 -26.91 -7.82
CA LEU A 393 23.90 -25.76 -7.99
C LEU A 393 22.51 -26.23 -8.45
N PRO A 394 21.49 -26.08 -7.64
CA PRO A 394 20.10 -26.25 -8.08
C PRO A 394 19.76 -25.34 -9.27
N PRO A 395 18.73 -25.65 -10.06
CA PRO A 395 18.24 -24.74 -11.09
C PRO A 395 17.81 -23.40 -10.48
N TRP A 396 18.00 -22.32 -11.23
CA TRP A 396 17.61 -20.95 -10.85
C TRP A 396 18.04 -20.58 -9.43
N SER A 397 19.32 -20.71 -9.14
CA SER A 397 19.85 -20.50 -7.79
C SER A 397 21.21 -19.81 -7.76
N ILE A 398 21.50 -19.21 -6.62
CA ILE A 398 22.78 -18.58 -6.31
C ILE A 398 23.30 -19.13 -4.99
N SER A 399 24.54 -19.61 -4.97
CA SER A 399 25.28 -19.96 -3.76
C SER A 399 26.16 -18.81 -3.32
N ILE A 400 26.18 -18.48 -2.03
CA ILE A 400 26.98 -17.40 -1.43
C ILE A 400 28.14 -18.02 -0.65
N LEU A 401 29.35 -17.54 -0.95
CA LEU A 401 30.64 -18.00 -0.37
C LEU A 401 31.37 -16.76 0.22
N PRO A 402 31.23 -16.43 1.51
CA PRO A 402 31.84 -15.25 2.12
C PRO A 402 33.38 -15.26 2.20
N ASP A 403 33.97 -16.45 2.00
CA ASP A 403 35.42 -16.71 1.98
C ASP A 403 35.93 -17.14 0.61
N CYS A 404 35.10 -17.04 -0.44
CA CYS A 404 35.35 -17.59 -1.78
C CYS A 404 35.57 -19.13 -1.83
N LYS A 405 35.22 -19.89 -0.81
CA LYS A 405 35.41 -21.32 -0.68
C LYS A 405 34.21 -22.07 -0.16
N THR A 406 33.63 -21.61 0.94
CA THR A 406 32.58 -22.30 1.71
C THR A 406 31.23 -21.78 1.36
N VAL A 407 30.34 -22.63 0.85
CA VAL A 407 28.93 -22.28 0.65
C VAL A 407 28.23 -22.19 2.01
N VAL A 408 27.75 -21.01 2.38
CA VAL A 408 26.98 -20.79 3.61
C VAL A 408 25.48 -20.66 3.36
N TYR A 409 25.09 -20.38 2.10
CA TYR A 409 23.71 -20.20 1.70
C TYR A 409 23.49 -20.52 0.23
N ASN A 410 22.30 -21.05 -0.11
CA ASN A 410 21.84 -21.16 -1.50
C ASN A 410 20.36 -20.79 -1.59
N THR A 411 20.00 -19.96 -2.56
CA THR A 411 18.67 -19.37 -2.70
C THR A 411 17.55 -20.37 -2.97
N ALA A 412 17.84 -21.55 -3.52
CA ALA A 412 16.84 -22.59 -3.80
C ALA A 412 16.74 -23.66 -2.69
N LYS A 413 17.59 -23.60 -1.67
CA LYS A 413 17.57 -24.55 -0.55
C LYS A 413 16.76 -24.00 0.62
N VAL A 414 15.44 -24.00 0.46
CA VAL A 414 14.49 -23.53 1.47
C VAL A 414 14.31 -24.62 2.54
N GLY A 415 14.32 -24.20 3.80
CA GLY A 415 13.96 -25.05 4.95
C GLY A 415 12.45 -25.31 5.03
N TYR A 416 12.07 -26.24 5.91
CA TYR A 416 10.65 -26.44 6.21
C TYR A 416 10.18 -25.36 7.18
N GLY A 417 9.09 -24.68 6.83
CA GLY A 417 8.44 -23.70 7.70
C GLY A 417 7.27 -24.32 8.49
N TRP A 418 6.88 -23.64 9.54
CA TRP A 418 5.68 -23.98 10.32
C TRP A 418 4.43 -23.49 9.60
N LEU A 419 3.43 -24.36 9.44
CA LEU A 419 2.14 -23.95 8.91
C LEU A 419 1.29 -23.38 10.05
N LYS A 420 0.88 -22.15 9.91
CA LYS A 420 -0.09 -21.49 10.79
C LYS A 420 -1.51 -21.87 10.36
N LYS A 421 -2.40 -21.99 11.30
CA LYS A 421 -3.81 -22.31 11.07
C LYS A 421 -4.68 -21.42 11.95
N MET A 422 -5.61 -20.70 11.34
CA MET A 422 -6.71 -20.07 12.05
C MET A 422 -7.65 -21.15 12.58
N THR A 423 -7.89 -21.13 13.89
CA THR A 423 -8.83 -22.05 14.53
C THR A 423 -10.06 -21.30 14.99
N PRO A 424 -11.29 -21.82 14.70
CA PRO A 424 -12.51 -21.20 15.19
C PRO A 424 -12.52 -21.12 16.72
N VAL A 425 -12.86 -19.96 17.25
CA VAL A 425 -13.19 -19.79 18.66
C VAL A 425 -14.67 -20.09 18.81
N ASN A 426 -15.02 -21.11 19.55
CA ASN A 426 -16.41 -21.49 19.82
C ASN A 426 -17.03 -20.46 20.78
N SER A 427 -17.71 -19.47 20.23
CA SER A 427 -18.50 -18.49 20.97
C SER A 427 -19.94 -18.50 20.45
N ALA A 428 -20.88 -18.53 21.36
CA ALA A 428 -22.29 -18.30 21.00
C ALA A 428 -22.50 -16.79 20.82
N PHE A 429 -22.68 -16.36 19.58
CA PHE A 429 -22.97 -14.97 19.27
C PHE A 429 -24.47 -14.71 19.27
N ALA A 430 -24.92 -13.75 20.07
CA ALA A 430 -26.28 -13.25 20.04
C ALA A 430 -26.37 -12.09 19.04
N TRP A 431 -26.73 -12.42 17.80
CA TRP A 431 -26.82 -11.44 16.73
C TRP A 431 -28.13 -10.64 16.81
N GLN A 432 -27.99 -9.33 16.56
CA GLN A 432 -29.09 -8.39 16.35
C GLN A 432 -28.95 -7.80 14.96
N SER A 433 -30.06 -7.40 14.35
CA SER A 433 -30.08 -6.77 13.03
C SER A 433 -30.99 -5.53 13.01
N TYR A 434 -30.61 -4.57 12.15
CA TYR A 434 -31.42 -3.40 11.79
C TYR A 434 -31.41 -3.27 10.28
N ASN A 435 -32.61 -3.28 9.68
CA ASN A 435 -32.79 -3.12 8.23
C ASN A 435 -32.90 -1.64 7.90
N GLU A 436 -32.06 -1.19 6.99
CA GLU A 436 -32.08 0.17 6.49
C GLU A 436 -33.01 0.32 5.30
N GLU A 437 -33.93 1.27 5.36
CA GLU A 437 -34.84 1.54 4.23
C GLU A 437 -34.11 2.33 3.13
N PRO A 438 -34.35 1.99 1.84
CA PRO A 438 -33.84 2.78 0.74
C PRO A 438 -34.29 4.25 0.82
N ALA A 439 -33.35 5.15 0.56
CA ALA A 439 -33.65 6.58 0.57
C ALA A 439 -34.64 6.96 -0.54
N SER A 440 -35.44 7.98 -0.32
CA SER A 440 -36.43 8.47 -1.28
C SER A 440 -36.36 9.99 -1.44
N SER A 441 -36.81 10.49 -2.59
CA SER A 441 -36.83 11.91 -2.97
C SER A 441 -37.57 12.85 -2.02
N SER A 442 -38.44 12.28 -1.16
CA SER A 442 -39.23 13.04 -0.17
C SER A 442 -38.52 13.28 1.15
N GLN A 443 -37.27 12.85 1.33
CA GLN A 443 -36.53 13.09 2.57
C GLN A 443 -36.00 14.52 2.64
N ALA A 444 -36.13 15.17 3.82
CA ALA A 444 -35.90 16.60 4.01
C ALA A 444 -34.44 17.05 3.81
N ASP A 445 -33.47 16.11 3.96
CA ASP A 445 -32.03 16.43 3.93
C ASP A 445 -31.38 16.20 2.54
N SER A 446 -32.19 16.15 1.47
CA SER A 446 -31.69 15.90 0.13
C SER A 446 -31.34 17.19 -0.62
N ILE A 447 -30.16 17.20 -1.27
CA ILE A 447 -29.80 18.23 -2.24
C ILE A 447 -30.46 17.86 -3.58
N ALA A 448 -30.95 18.83 -4.37
CA ALA A 448 -31.58 18.54 -5.66
C ALA A 448 -30.97 19.33 -6.81
N ALA A 449 -30.87 18.68 -7.99
CA ALA A 449 -30.40 19.28 -9.23
C ALA A 449 -31.07 18.65 -10.46
N TYR A 450 -31.06 19.36 -11.59
CA TYR A 450 -31.56 18.86 -12.89
C TYR A 450 -30.40 18.26 -13.72
N ALA A 451 -29.53 17.49 -13.07
CA ALA A 451 -28.39 16.82 -13.67
C ALA A 451 -27.97 15.63 -12.81
N LEU A 452 -27.22 14.70 -13.39
CA LEU A 452 -26.51 13.65 -12.65
C LEU A 452 -25.16 14.21 -12.19
N TRP A 453 -24.94 14.23 -10.87
CA TRP A 453 -23.70 14.71 -10.27
C TRP A 453 -22.71 13.58 -10.01
N GLU A 454 -21.45 13.88 -10.22
CA GLU A 454 -20.36 12.97 -9.93
C GLU A 454 -20.25 12.69 -8.42
N GLN A 455 -20.06 11.42 -8.06
CA GLN A 455 -20.18 10.95 -6.68
C GLN A 455 -19.18 11.61 -5.72
N VAL A 456 -17.91 11.67 -6.06
CA VAL A 456 -16.88 12.22 -5.17
C VAL A 456 -17.07 13.71 -4.95
N ASN A 457 -17.56 14.42 -5.97
CA ASN A 457 -17.89 15.84 -5.86
C ASN A 457 -19.03 16.11 -4.87
N VAL A 458 -19.94 15.16 -4.66
CA VAL A 458 -21.03 15.26 -3.69
C VAL A 458 -20.60 14.76 -2.31
N THR A 459 -20.01 13.57 -2.26
CA THR A 459 -19.63 12.92 -0.98
C THR A 459 -18.40 13.51 -0.33
N ARG A 460 -17.50 14.13 -1.10
CA ARG A 460 -16.18 14.56 -0.63
C ARG A 460 -15.40 13.43 0.07
N ASP A 461 -15.67 12.18 -0.35
CA ASP A 461 -15.16 10.97 0.29
C ASP A 461 -15.47 10.85 1.79
N SER A 462 -16.55 11.45 2.25
CA SER A 462 -17.03 11.30 3.65
C SER A 462 -17.75 9.97 3.86
N SER A 463 -18.24 9.33 2.79
CA SER A 463 -18.88 8.02 2.76
C SER A 463 -18.62 7.33 1.43
N ASP A 464 -18.66 5.99 1.42
CA ASP A 464 -18.64 5.20 0.20
C ASP A 464 -19.98 5.31 -0.57
N TYR A 465 -21.04 5.75 0.05
CA TYR A 465 -22.42 5.66 -0.42
C TYR A 465 -22.96 7.00 -0.90
N LEU A 466 -23.57 7.00 -2.10
CA LEU A 466 -24.36 8.12 -2.61
C LEU A 466 -25.67 7.62 -3.19
N TRP A 467 -26.77 8.14 -2.65
CA TRP A 467 -28.10 7.97 -3.20
C TRP A 467 -28.38 8.99 -4.29
N TYR A 468 -28.87 8.50 -5.43
CA TYR A 468 -29.50 9.27 -6.51
C TYR A 468 -30.98 8.91 -6.53
N MET A 469 -31.87 9.85 -6.36
CA MET A 469 -33.31 9.61 -6.22
C MET A 469 -34.11 10.50 -7.14
N THR A 470 -35.08 9.90 -7.83
CA THR A 470 -35.99 10.65 -8.71
C THR A 470 -37.36 9.99 -8.76
N ASP A 471 -38.36 10.76 -9.18
CA ASP A 471 -39.71 10.29 -9.37
C ASP A 471 -40.00 10.07 -10.86
N VAL A 472 -40.59 8.94 -11.20
CA VAL A 472 -40.96 8.56 -12.57
C VAL A 472 -42.48 8.47 -12.64
N ASN A 473 -43.09 9.44 -13.32
CA ASN A 473 -44.56 9.39 -13.53
C ASN A 473 -44.88 8.57 -14.74
N VAL A 474 -45.78 7.56 -14.55
CA VAL A 474 -46.26 6.62 -15.58
C VAL A 474 -47.71 6.89 -15.83
N ASN A 475 -48.09 7.17 -17.11
CA ASN A 475 -49.46 7.38 -17.49
C ASN A 475 -50.27 6.07 -17.37
N ALA A 476 -51.49 6.16 -16.85
CA ALA A 476 -52.37 4.99 -16.69
C ALA A 476 -52.70 4.27 -18.04
N ASN A 477 -52.51 4.98 -19.15
CA ASN A 477 -52.74 4.46 -20.50
C ASN A 477 -51.51 3.79 -21.15
N GLU A 478 -50.41 3.65 -20.42
CA GLU A 478 -49.20 2.98 -20.93
C GLU A 478 -49.50 1.51 -21.35
N GLY A 479 -49.04 1.15 -22.55
CA GLY A 479 -49.34 -0.16 -23.15
C GLY A 479 -48.79 -1.30 -22.30
N PHE A 480 -47.64 -1.15 -21.69
CA PHE A 480 -47.01 -2.18 -20.85
C PHE A 480 -47.85 -2.56 -19.63
N LEU A 481 -48.66 -1.63 -19.09
CA LEU A 481 -49.57 -1.91 -17.98
C LEU A 481 -50.71 -2.89 -18.37
N LYS A 482 -51.04 -2.93 -19.65
CA LYS A 482 -52.10 -3.81 -20.19
C LYS A 482 -51.56 -5.13 -20.72
N ASN A 483 -50.34 -5.11 -21.28
CA ASN A 483 -49.77 -6.25 -22.02
C ASN A 483 -48.79 -7.07 -21.17
N GLY A 484 -48.50 -6.67 -19.91
CA GLY A 484 -47.64 -7.39 -18.99
C GLY A 484 -46.14 -7.33 -19.34
N GLN A 485 -45.75 -6.53 -20.34
CA GLN A 485 -44.36 -6.32 -20.70
C GLN A 485 -43.75 -5.20 -19.84
N SER A 486 -42.80 -5.53 -18.95
CA SER A 486 -42.15 -4.54 -18.12
C SER A 486 -41.18 -3.67 -18.93
N PRO A 487 -41.14 -2.34 -18.70
CA PRO A 487 -40.16 -1.46 -19.35
C PRO A 487 -38.71 -1.77 -18.96
N LEU A 488 -37.79 -1.57 -19.89
CA LEU A 488 -36.35 -1.75 -19.70
C LEU A 488 -35.75 -0.49 -19.12
N LEU A 489 -35.20 -0.57 -17.90
CA LEU A 489 -34.41 0.50 -17.30
C LEU A 489 -32.93 0.24 -17.59
N THR A 490 -32.24 1.24 -18.16
CA THR A 490 -30.80 1.22 -18.33
C THR A 490 -30.19 2.36 -17.56
N VAL A 491 -29.17 2.05 -16.71
CA VAL A 491 -28.40 3.02 -15.91
C VAL A 491 -26.94 2.79 -16.16
N MET A 492 -26.24 3.79 -16.70
CA MET A 492 -24.79 3.75 -16.90
C MET A 492 -24.08 4.49 -15.77
N SER A 493 -23.06 3.85 -15.21
CA SER A 493 -22.27 4.36 -14.10
C SER A 493 -20.77 4.27 -14.37
N ALA A 494 -20.00 5.27 -13.93
CA ALA A 494 -18.55 5.24 -13.94
C ALA A 494 -17.96 4.24 -12.90
N GLY A 495 -18.77 3.73 -11.97
CA GLY A 495 -18.38 2.72 -10.98
C GLY A 495 -18.92 3.08 -9.58
N HIS A 496 -18.75 2.21 -8.56
CA HIS A 496 -18.08 0.89 -8.66
C HIS A 496 -19.09 -0.24 -8.44
N VAL A 497 -20.12 -0.01 -7.58
CA VAL A 497 -21.26 -0.89 -7.36
C VAL A 497 -22.54 -0.06 -7.47
N LEU A 498 -23.59 -0.61 -8.03
CA LEU A 498 -24.89 0.03 -8.15
C LEU A 498 -26.00 -0.90 -7.68
N HIS A 499 -26.77 -0.46 -6.72
CA HIS A 499 -28.06 -1.07 -6.36
C HIS A 499 -29.20 -0.22 -6.90
N VAL A 500 -30.16 -0.85 -7.57
CA VAL A 500 -31.32 -0.19 -8.17
C VAL A 500 -32.58 -0.59 -7.40
N PHE A 501 -33.30 0.41 -6.91
CA PHE A 501 -34.56 0.23 -6.17
C PHE A 501 -35.71 0.90 -6.90
N ILE A 502 -36.82 0.19 -7.02
CA ILE A 502 -38.08 0.68 -7.56
C ILE A 502 -39.13 0.61 -6.44
N ASN A 503 -39.70 1.74 -6.08
CA ASN A 503 -40.71 1.83 -5.01
C ASN A 503 -40.24 1.17 -3.69
N GLY A 504 -38.95 1.32 -3.36
CA GLY A 504 -38.33 0.77 -2.15
C GLY A 504 -37.92 -0.71 -2.24
N GLN A 505 -38.16 -1.38 -3.36
CA GLN A 505 -37.76 -2.78 -3.56
C GLN A 505 -36.54 -2.89 -4.46
N LEU A 506 -35.59 -3.74 -4.12
CA LEU A 506 -34.41 -4.00 -4.92
C LEU A 506 -34.78 -4.64 -6.25
N ALA A 507 -34.52 -3.95 -7.35
CA ALA A 507 -34.68 -4.46 -8.72
C ALA A 507 -33.44 -5.25 -9.19
N GLY A 508 -32.23 -4.83 -8.75
CA GLY A 508 -30.99 -5.54 -9.05
C GLY A 508 -29.73 -4.85 -8.56
N THR A 509 -28.63 -5.56 -8.67
CA THR A 509 -27.29 -5.08 -8.29
C THR A 509 -26.29 -5.44 -9.38
N VAL A 510 -25.43 -4.48 -9.72
CA VAL A 510 -24.33 -4.68 -10.66
C VAL A 510 -23.05 -4.04 -10.10
N TRP A 511 -21.89 -4.58 -10.47
CA TRP A 511 -20.59 -4.05 -10.03
C TRP A 511 -19.52 -4.25 -11.10
N GLY A 512 -18.50 -3.43 -11.06
CA GLY A 512 -17.30 -3.53 -11.87
C GLY A 512 -16.20 -4.32 -11.19
N GLY A 513 -14.95 -4.08 -11.60
CA GLY A 513 -13.76 -4.68 -11.03
C GLY A 513 -12.54 -3.80 -11.30
N LEU A 514 -11.37 -4.17 -10.77
CA LEU A 514 -10.13 -3.40 -10.90
C LEU A 514 -9.80 -3.05 -12.37
N GLY A 515 -9.91 -4.01 -13.29
CA GLY A 515 -9.61 -3.79 -14.71
C GLY A 515 -10.68 -3.00 -15.48
N ASN A 516 -11.91 -2.95 -14.99
CA ASN A 516 -13.02 -2.17 -15.56
C ASN A 516 -14.02 -1.76 -14.48
N PRO A 517 -13.88 -0.59 -13.88
CA PRO A 517 -14.79 -0.12 -12.83
C PRO A 517 -16.16 0.32 -13.35
N LYS A 518 -16.28 0.61 -14.65
CA LYS A 518 -17.53 1.04 -15.28
C LYS A 518 -18.53 -0.09 -15.30
N LEU A 519 -19.79 0.24 -15.11
CA LEU A 519 -20.89 -0.72 -15.08
C LEU A 519 -22.15 -0.18 -15.74
N THR A 520 -23.00 -1.10 -16.19
CA THR A 520 -24.32 -0.78 -16.74
C THR A 520 -25.34 -1.73 -16.11
N PHE A 521 -26.34 -1.18 -15.45
CA PHE A 521 -27.56 -1.91 -15.12
C PHE A 521 -28.49 -1.84 -16.32
N SER A 522 -29.02 -2.98 -16.76
CA SER A 522 -30.01 -3.03 -17.84
C SER A 522 -30.94 -4.20 -17.58
N ASP A 523 -32.12 -3.92 -17.05
CA ASP A 523 -33.13 -4.96 -16.75
C ASP A 523 -34.54 -4.38 -16.80
N ASN A 524 -35.54 -5.29 -16.95
CA ASN A 524 -36.93 -4.95 -16.93
C ASN A 524 -37.42 -4.64 -15.52
N VAL A 525 -38.06 -3.49 -15.34
CA VAL A 525 -38.48 -2.99 -14.03
C VAL A 525 -40.01 -2.94 -13.89
N LYS A 526 -40.50 -3.29 -12.72
CA LYS A 526 -41.93 -3.24 -12.40
C LYS A 526 -42.36 -1.85 -12.03
N LEU A 527 -43.12 -1.18 -12.91
CA LEU A 527 -43.70 0.13 -12.67
C LEU A 527 -45.22 0.03 -12.57
N ARG A 528 -45.83 0.95 -11.85
CA ARG A 528 -47.30 1.11 -11.73
C ARG A 528 -47.75 2.42 -12.34
N ALA A 529 -49.03 2.56 -12.64
CA ALA A 529 -49.62 3.84 -13.02
C ALA A 529 -49.44 4.88 -11.90
N GLY A 530 -49.19 6.13 -12.28
CA GLY A 530 -48.88 7.22 -11.36
C GLY A 530 -47.40 7.33 -11.01
N ASN A 531 -47.09 7.83 -9.85
CA ASN A 531 -45.73 8.11 -9.43
C ASN A 531 -45.02 6.83 -8.96
N ASN A 532 -43.80 6.61 -9.50
CA ASN A 532 -42.88 5.57 -9.07
C ASN A 532 -41.58 6.21 -8.58
N LYS A 533 -41.08 5.73 -7.46
CA LYS A 533 -39.80 6.18 -6.88
C LYS A 533 -38.67 5.31 -7.45
N LEU A 534 -37.73 5.93 -8.14
CA LEU A 534 -36.47 5.33 -8.56
C LEU A 534 -35.36 5.80 -7.61
N SER A 535 -34.74 4.88 -6.89
CA SER A 535 -33.60 5.15 -6.03
C SER A 535 -32.40 4.31 -6.44
N LEU A 536 -31.29 4.98 -6.74
CA LEU A 536 -30.05 4.34 -7.15
C LEU A 536 -29.02 4.57 -6.03
N LEU A 537 -28.47 3.50 -5.46
CA LEU A 537 -27.38 3.57 -4.50
C LEU A 537 -26.09 3.25 -5.21
N SER A 538 -25.26 4.25 -5.41
CA SER A 538 -23.88 4.07 -5.90
C SER A 538 -22.93 3.90 -4.73
N VAL A 539 -22.05 2.89 -4.82
CA VAL A 539 -21.08 2.58 -3.75
C VAL A 539 -19.66 2.65 -4.33
N ALA A 540 -18.85 3.54 -3.80
CA ALA A 540 -17.43 3.62 -4.09
C ALA A 540 -16.67 2.50 -3.37
N VAL A 541 -15.60 2.00 -3.99
CA VAL A 541 -14.69 0.99 -3.42
C VAL A 541 -13.26 1.49 -3.63
N GLY A 542 -12.86 2.48 -2.83
CA GLY A 542 -11.60 3.21 -2.96
C GLY A 542 -11.63 4.29 -4.03
N LEU A 543 -10.66 5.21 -3.95
CA LEU A 543 -10.38 6.23 -4.97
C LEU A 543 -9.12 5.86 -5.75
N PRO A 544 -8.97 6.35 -6.99
CA PRO A 544 -7.80 6.04 -7.81
C PRO A 544 -6.52 6.51 -7.11
N ASN A 545 -5.46 5.69 -7.22
CA ASN A 545 -4.18 5.94 -6.57
C ASN A 545 -3.01 6.07 -7.54
N VAL A 546 -3.22 5.82 -8.83
CA VAL A 546 -2.18 5.81 -9.87
C VAL A 546 -2.75 6.33 -11.18
N GLY A 547 -1.86 6.83 -12.05
CA GLY A 547 -2.20 7.38 -13.36
C GLY A 547 -1.93 8.88 -13.46
N VAL A 548 -2.00 9.39 -14.69
CA VAL A 548 -1.87 10.83 -14.96
C VAL A 548 -3.20 11.49 -14.69
N HIS A 549 -3.18 12.59 -13.94
CA HIS A 549 -4.38 13.39 -13.62
C HIS A 549 -5.55 12.57 -13.04
N PHE A 550 -5.25 11.60 -12.16
CA PHE A 550 -6.27 10.75 -11.53
C PHE A 550 -7.25 11.54 -10.63
N GLU A 551 -6.92 12.78 -10.27
CA GLU A 551 -7.86 13.72 -9.64
C GLU A 551 -9.08 14.05 -10.52
N THR A 552 -8.98 13.82 -11.82
CA THR A 552 -10.08 14.08 -12.78
C THR A 552 -10.99 12.86 -12.98
N TRP A 553 -10.61 11.70 -12.46
CA TRP A 553 -11.39 10.49 -12.64
C TRP A 553 -12.69 10.54 -11.83
N ASN A 554 -13.74 10.01 -12.43
CA ASN A 554 -15.10 10.12 -11.94
C ASN A 554 -15.64 8.80 -11.40
N ALA A 555 -16.54 8.87 -10.43
CA ALA A 555 -17.31 7.77 -9.89
C ALA A 555 -18.80 8.10 -9.86
N GLY A 556 -19.64 7.08 -9.69
CA GLY A 556 -21.07 7.24 -9.55
C GLY A 556 -21.84 7.23 -10.86
N VAL A 557 -23.13 7.52 -10.77
CA VAL A 557 -24.05 7.49 -11.92
C VAL A 557 -23.88 8.77 -12.73
N LEU A 558 -23.27 8.66 -13.89
CA LEU A 558 -23.08 9.79 -14.82
C LEU A 558 -24.04 9.75 -16.00
N GLY A 559 -24.80 8.65 -16.15
CA GLY A 559 -25.80 8.47 -17.20
C GLY A 559 -25.19 7.97 -18.53
N PRO A 560 -26.06 7.79 -19.54
CA PRO A 560 -27.50 8.03 -19.51
C PRO A 560 -28.28 7.10 -18.56
N VAL A 561 -29.40 7.60 -18.05
CA VAL A 561 -30.44 6.82 -17.37
C VAL A 561 -31.67 6.84 -18.26
N THR A 562 -32.06 5.70 -18.82
CA THR A 562 -33.15 5.62 -19.80
C THR A 562 -34.15 4.53 -19.45
N LEU A 563 -35.41 4.81 -19.77
CA LEU A 563 -36.53 3.89 -19.63
C LEU A 563 -37.15 3.64 -21.00
N LYS A 564 -37.01 2.43 -21.52
CA LYS A 564 -37.53 1.98 -22.85
C LYS A 564 -38.75 1.10 -22.71
N GLY A 565 -39.69 1.23 -23.65
CA GLY A 565 -40.94 0.43 -23.69
C GLY A 565 -42.14 1.20 -23.16
N LEU A 566 -42.08 2.52 -23.12
CA LEU A 566 -43.21 3.40 -22.91
C LEU A 566 -43.92 3.70 -24.25
N ASN A 567 -45.16 4.22 -24.21
CA ASN A 567 -45.88 4.62 -25.42
C ASN A 567 -45.12 5.62 -26.28
N GLU A 568 -44.34 6.47 -25.67
CA GLU A 568 -43.42 7.42 -26.33
C GLU A 568 -42.11 6.77 -26.80
N GLY A 569 -41.93 5.47 -26.57
CA GLY A 569 -40.72 4.71 -26.89
C GLY A 569 -39.69 4.70 -25.79
N THR A 570 -38.78 5.65 -25.77
CA THR A 570 -37.71 5.75 -24.75
C THR A 570 -37.74 7.12 -24.11
N ARG A 571 -37.71 7.15 -22.77
CA ARG A 571 -37.59 8.35 -21.96
C ARG A 571 -36.19 8.45 -21.37
N ASP A 572 -35.52 9.57 -21.60
CA ASP A 572 -34.26 9.92 -20.94
C ASP A 572 -34.57 10.59 -19.59
N LEU A 573 -34.14 9.94 -18.51
CA LEU A 573 -34.30 10.43 -17.15
C LEU A 573 -33.10 11.23 -16.66
N SER A 574 -32.00 11.29 -17.42
CA SER A 574 -30.73 11.86 -16.97
C SER A 574 -30.83 13.36 -16.62
N ARG A 575 -31.71 14.09 -17.30
CA ARG A 575 -31.88 15.55 -17.15
C ARG A 575 -33.12 15.98 -16.34
N GLN A 576 -33.83 15.03 -15.73
CA GLN A 576 -34.91 15.38 -14.82
C GLN A 576 -34.37 15.78 -13.45
N LYS A 577 -35.26 16.16 -12.52
CA LYS A 577 -34.88 16.50 -11.15
C LYS A 577 -34.40 15.25 -10.41
N TRP A 578 -33.14 15.26 -9.97
CA TRP A 578 -32.56 14.26 -9.08
C TRP A 578 -32.31 14.85 -7.71
N SER A 579 -32.59 14.08 -6.67
CA SER A 579 -32.24 14.39 -5.28
C SER A 579 -31.10 13.50 -4.83
N TYR A 580 -30.22 14.02 -3.99
CA TYR A 580 -29.00 13.33 -3.53
C TYR A 580 -28.97 13.24 -2.02
N LYS A 581 -28.51 12.10 -1.50
CA LYS A 581 -28.23 11.90 -0.10
C LYS A 581 -26.91 11.18 0.07
N VAL A 582 -25.99 11.77 0.84
CA VAL A 582 -24.70 11.16 1.17
C VAL A 582 -24.88 10.17 2.31
N GLY A 583 -24.28 9.00 2.16
CA GLY A 583 -24.21 7.99 3.20
C GLY A 583 -25.50 7.20 3.42
N LEU A 584 -25.40 6.23 4.31
CA LEU A 584 -26.50 5.43 4.81
C LEU A 584 -27.13 6.10 6.05
N LYS A 585 -28.38 5.77 6.35
CA LYS A 585 -29.04 6.26 7.57
C LYS A 585 -28.29 5.80 8.83
N GLY A 586 -27.81 4.57 8.84
CA GLY A 586 -27.02 4.05 9.96
C GLY A 586 -25.69 4.77 10.15
N GLU A 587 -25.03 5.25 9.07
CA GLU A 587 -23.85 6.11 9.19
C GLU A 587 -24.20 7.44 9.85
N SER A 588 -25.31 8.09 9.40
CA SER A 588 -25.75 9.36 9.99
C SER A 588 -26.16 9.25 11.45
N LEU A 589 -26.65 8.09 11.88
CA LEU A 589 -26.98 7.76 13.26
C LEU A 589 -25.77 7.24 14.06
N SER A 590 -24.62 7.10 13.42
CA SER A 590 -23.39 6.53 14.03
C SER A 590 -23.63 5.16 14.67
N LEU A 591 -24.38 4.26 14.02
CA LEU A 591 -24.75 2.95 14.56
C LEU A 591 -23.55 2.07 14.92
N HIS A 592 -22.38 2.36 14.36
CA HIS A 592 -21.11 1.72 14.67
C HIS A 592 -20.56 2.05 16.06
N THR A 593 -21.08 3.06 16.74
CA THR A 593 -20.70 3.47 18.09
C THR A 593 -21.67 2.93 19.13
N GLU A 594 -21.23 2.84 20.38
CA GLU A 594 -22.08 2.43 21.49
C GLU A 594 -23.28 3.39 21.68
N SER A 595 -23.03 4.69 21.68
CA SER A 595 -24.08 5.72 21.81
C SER A 595 -25.04 5.74 20.64
N GLY A 596 -24.52 5.70 19.39
CA GLY A 596 -25.36 5.69 18.18
C GLY A 596 -26.18 4.41 18.04
N SER A 597 -25.63 3.28 18.49
CA SER A 597 -26.32 1.98 18.47
C SER A 597 -27.66 1.96 19.20
N SER A 598 -27.86 2.83 20.18
CA SER A 598 -29.13 2.96 20.93
C SER A 598 -30.21 3.78 20.18
N SER A 599 -29.90 4.38 19.02
CA SER A 599 -30.80 5.25 18.25
C SER A 599 -31.86 4.48 17.45
N VAL A 600 -31.76 3.16 17.36
CA VAL A 600 -32.68 2.31 16.59
C VAL A 600 -33.11 1.09 17.39
N GLU A 601 -34.26 0.52 17.00
CA GLU A 601 -34.70 -0.76 17.53
C GLU A 601 -34.01 -1.91 16.79
N TRP A 602 -33.29 -2.75 17.53
CA TRP A 602 -32.59 -3.90 17.02
C TRP A 602 -33.46 -5.16 17.13
N ILE A 603 -33.60 -5.89 16.04
CA ILE A 603 -34.35 -7.16 15.97
C ILE A 603 -33.39 -8.28 16.34
N GLN A 604 -33.80 -9.16 17.29
CA GLN A 604 -33.03 -10.31 17.70
C GLN A 604 -32.96 -11.37 16.60
N GLY A 605 -31.75 -11.89 16.37
CA GLY A 605 -31.48 -12.93 15.38
C GLY A 605 -31.12 -12.38 13.99
N SER A 606 -30.40 -13.18 13.22
CA SER A 606 -29.88 -12.83 11.88
C SER A 606 -30.78 -13.36 10.75
N LEU A 607 -31.79 -14.20 11.05
CA LEU A 607 -32.55 -14.90 10.02
C LEU A 607 -33.43 -13.99 9.17
N VAL A 608 -33.90 -12.89 9.72
CA VAL A 608 -34.82 -11.94 9.05
C VAL A 608 -34.10 -11.19 7.90
N ALA A 609 -32.80 -11.03 8.01
CA ALA A 609 -32.00 -10.19 7.10
C ALA A 609 -31.45 -10.91 5.85
N LYS A 610 -31.54 -12.22 5.74
CA LYS A 610 -30.87 -13.02 4.67
C LYS A 610 -31.21 -12.63 3.23
N LYS A 611 -32.29 -11.91 2.99
CA LYS A 611 -32.72 -11.43 1.67
C LYS A 611 -32.91 -9.93 1.60
N GLN A 612 -32.57 -9.21 2.65
CA GLN A 612 -32.72 -7.78 2.77
C GLN A 612 -31.38 -7.10 2.44
N PRO A 613 -31.31 -6.22 1.44
CA PRO A 613 -30.13 -5.38 1.25
C PRO A 613 -30.06 -4.30 2.37
N LEU A 614 -28.86 -3.78 2.64
CA LEU A 614 -28.61 -2.71 3.59
C LEU A 614 -29.03 -3.07 5.03
N THR A 615 -28.41 -4.13 5.56
CA THR A 615 -28.64 -4.57 6.93
C THR A 615 -27.43 -4.31 7.80
N TRP A 616 -27.67 -3.68 8.95
CA TRP A 616 -26.71 -3.58 10.03
C TRP A 616 -26.83 -4.78 10.94
N TYR A 617 -25.69 -5.36 11.31
CA TYR A 617 -25.59 -6.46 12.26
C TYR A 617 -24.79 -6.03 13.47
N LYS A 618 -25.21 -6.44 14.63
CA LYS A 618 -24.53 -6.17 15.90
C LYS A 618 -24.47 -7.42 16.77
N THR A 619 -23.33 -7.63 17.40
CA THR A 619 -23.14 -8.61 18.45
C THR A 619 -22.09 -8.15 19.44
N THR A 620 -22.06 -8.76 20.61
CA THR A 620 -21.00 -8.58 21.62
C THR A 620 -20.32 -9.93 21.86
N PHE A 621 -19.04 -9.87 22.13
CA PHE A 621 -18.28 -11.07 22.47
C PHE A 621 -17.20 -10.73 23.51
N SER A 622 -16.81 -11.72 24.31
CA SER A 622 -15.64 -11.61 25.17
C SER A 622 -14.38 -11.88 24.36
N ALA A 623 -13.35 -11.07 24.55
CA ALA A 623 -12.07 -11.32 23.92
C ALA A 623 -11.56 -12.71 24.34
N PRO A 624 -11.14 -13.57 23.38
CA PRO A 624 -10.52 -14.84 23.69
C PRO A 624 -9.27 -14.64 24.58
N ALA A 625 -8.99 -15.63 25.44
CA ALA A 625 -7.79 -15.61 26.26
C ALA A 625 -6.54 -15.85 25.41
N GLY A 626 -5.42 -15.23 25.79
CA GLY A 626 -4.13 -15.36 25.11
C GLY A 626 -3.72 -14.11 24.35
N ASN A 627 -2.59 -14.19 23.66
CA ASN A 627 -2.01 -13.09 22.86
C ASN A 627 -1.96 -13.41 21.37
N ASP A 628 -2.58 -14.49 20.92
CA ASP A 628 -2.64 -14.85 19.52
C ASP A 628 -3.49 -13.83 18.75
N PRO A 629 -3.12 -13.48 17.52
CA PRO A 629 -3.91 -12.60 16.67
C PRO A 629 -5.32 -13.16 16.43
N LEU A 630 -6.28 -12.25 16.35
CA LEU A 630 -7.69 -12.57 16.11
C LEU A 630 -8.13 -12.07 14.75
N ALA A 631 -8.98 -12.86 14.08
CA ALA A 631 -9.64 -12.47 12.85
C ALA A 631 -11.14 -12.77 12.89
N LEU A 632 -11.94 -11.97 12.21
CA LEU A 632 -13.36 -12.23 11.99
C LEU A 632 -13.54 -13.00 10.67
N ASP A 633 -14.12 -14.21 10.72
CA ASP A 633 -14.52 -14.90 9.49
C ASP A 633 -15.85 -14.33 8.98
N LEU A 634 -15.78 -13.57 7.90
CA LEU A 634 -16.92 -12.94 7.24
C LEU A 634 -17.41 -13.74 6.01
N GLY A 635 -16.98 -14.99 5.83
CA GLY A 635 -17.25 -15.80 4.64
C GLY A 635 -18.73 -16.02 4.30
N SER A 636 -19.64 -15.82 5.25
CA SER A 636 -21.10 -15.89 5.03
C SER A 636 -21.76 -14.55 4.70
N MET A 637 -20.98 -13.44 4.69
CA MET A 637 -21.47 -12.09 4.44
C MET A 637 -21.41 -11.75 2.94
N GLY A 638 -22.12 -10.70 2.54
CA GLY A 638 -22.05 -10.14 1.17
C GLY A 638 -20.91 -9.15 1.01
N LYS A 639 -21.25 -7.85 1.05
CA LYS A 639 -20.31 -6.71 1.01
C LYS A 639 -20.66 -5.74 2.13
N GLY A 640 -19.64 -5.14 2.74
CA GLY A 640 -19.89 -4.14 3.77
C GLY A 640 -18.62 -3.60 4.39
N GLU A 641 -18.74 -3.08 5.59
CA GLU A 641 -17.68 -2.58 6.44
C GLU A 641 -17.87 -3.10 7.87
N VAL A 642 -16.81 -3.27 8.62
CA VAL A 642 -16.81 -3.81 9.98
C VAL A 642 -16.21 -2.83 10.96
N TRP A 643 -16.83 -2.70 12.11
CA TRP A 643 -16.34 -1.92 13.25
C TRP A 643 -16.22 -2.80 14.49
N VAL A 644 -15.15 -2.61 15.24
CA VAL A 644 -14.95 -3.19 16.56
C VAL A 644 -14.83 -2.05 17.55
N ASN A 645 -15.73 -1.99 18.54
CA ASN A 645 -15.77 -0.91 19.54
C ASN A 645 -15.75 0.49 18.92
N GLY A 646 -16.52 0.69 17.85
CA GLY A 646 -16.63 1.98 17.14
C GLY A 646 -15.49 2.31 16.17
N ARG A 647 -14.45 1.48 16.08
CA ARG A 647 -13.33 1.66 15.17
C ARG A 647 -13.48 0.76 13.95
N SER A 648 -13.46 1.35 12.76
CA SER A 648 -13.51 0.58 11.52
C SER A 648 -12.23 -0.24 11.33
N ILE A 649 -12.41 -1.54 11.09
CA ILE A 649 -11.32 -2.45 10.72
C ILE A 649 -11.25 -2.68 9.21
N GLY A 650 -12.20 -2.18 8.45
CA GLY A 650 -12.15 -2.12 7.00
C GLY A 650 -13.36 -2.66 6.27
N ARG A 651 -13.30 -2.53 4.95
CA ARG A 651 -14.28 -3.07 4.01
C ARG A 651 -14.14 -4.59 3.91
N HIS A 652 -15.24 -5.30 3.64
CA HIS A 652 -15.23 -6.72 3.30
C HIS A 652 -16.10 -6.99 2.10
N TRP A 653 -15.73 -7.99 1.29
CA TRP A 653 -16.53 -8.41 0.14
C TRP A 653 -16.36 -9.91 -0.19
N PRO A 654 -16.69 -10.83 0.74
CA PRO A 654 -16.55 -12.26 0.48
C PRO A 654 -17.49 -12.77 -0.61
N GLY A 655 -18.58 -12.06 -0.91
CA GLY A 655 -19.46 -12.38 -2.03
C GLY A 655 -18.85 -12.16 -3.42
N TYR A 656 -17.71 -11.46 -3.53
CA TYR A 656 -16.99 -11.29 -4.79
C TYR A 656 -15.91 -12.36 -4.91
N ILE A 657 -16.24 -13.44 -5.61
CA ILE A 657 -15.38 -14.62 -5.76
C ILE A 657 -14.25 -14.31 -6.75
N ALA A 658 -13.04 -14.70 -6.39
CA ALA A 658 -11.86 -14.53 -7.23
C ALA A 658 -11.93 -15.34 -8.52
N HIS A 659 -11.69 -14.65 -9.62
CA HIS A 659 -11.61 -15.24 -10.96
C HIS A 659 -10.18 -15.65 -11.30
N GLY A 660 -10.01 -16.55 -12.26
CA GLY A 660 -8.73 -17.00 -12.79
C GLY A 660 -8.41 -18.46 -12.47
N SER A 661 -7.18 -18.87 -12.80
CA SER A 661 -6.66 -20.22 -12.53
C SER A 661 -5.50 -20.15 -11.54
N CYS A 662 -5.50 -21.07 -10.59
CA CYS A 662 -4.43 -21.24 -9.61
C CYS A 662 -3.67 -22.53 -9.94
N ASN A 663 -2.59 -22.39 -10.71
CA ASN A 663 -1.74 -23.52 -11.09
C ASN A 663 -0.67 -23.79 -10.02
N ALA A 664 -0.08 -24.99 -10.06
CA ALA A 664 1.08 -25.32 -9.24
C ALA A 664 2.21 -24.31 -9.51
N CYS A 665 2.75 -23.74 -8.44
CA CYS A 665 3.81 -22.74 -8.55
C CYS A 665 5.17 -23.40 -8.75
N ASN A 666 5.93 -22.94 -9.78
CA ASN A 666 7.34 -23.25 -9.95
C ASN A 666 8.16 -21.99 -9.61
N TYR A 667 9.07 -22.07 -8.64
CA TYR A 667 9.92 -20.94 -8.26
C TYR A 667 10.87 -20.49 -9.36
N ALA A 668 11.34 -21.43 -10.21
CA ALA A 668 12.37 -21.17 -11.19
C ALA A 668 11.89 -20.27 -12.35
N GLY A 669 12.75 -19.38 -12.79
CA GLY A 669 12.47 -18.36 -13.81
C GLY A 669 11.77 -17.12 -13.24
N TYR A 670 11.77 -16.04 -14.04
CA TYR A 670 11.25 -14.75 -13.62
C TYR A 670 9.81 -14.84 -13.11
N TYR A 671 9.57 -14.19 -11.97
CA TYR A 671 8.27 -14.05 -11.34
C TYR A 671 7.49 -12.86 -11.92
N THR A 672 6.18 -13.05 -12.02
CA THR A 672 5.18 -12.00 -12.20
C THR A 672 4.02 -12.26 -11.22
N ASP A 673 3.22 -11.25 -10.91
CA ASP A 673 2.07 -11.35 -10.01
C ASP A 673 1.00 -12.39 -10.47
N THR A 674 1.07 -12.83 -11.72
CA THR A 674 0.19 -13.85 -12.30
C THR A 674 0.75 -15.26 -12.25
N LYS A 675 2.05 -15.44 -11.95
CA LYS A 675 2.75 -16.74 -12.03
C LYS A 675 2.29 -17.75 -10.98
N CYS A 676 2.11 -17.27 -9.75
CA CYS A 676 1.69 -18.10 -8.62
C CYS A 676 0.53 -17.41 -7.90
N ARG A 677 -0.63 -18.02 -7.94
CA ARG A 677 -1.87 -17.48 -7.37
C ARG A 677 -2.60 -18.53 -6.53
N THR A 678 -3.33 -18.05 -5.53
CA THR A 678 -4.19 -18.86 -4.66
C THR A 678 -5.59 -18.24 -4.60
N ASN A 679 -6.52 -18.92 -3.97
CA ASN A 679 -7.91 -18.50 -3.76
C ASN A 679 -8.76 -18.38 -5.03
N CYS A 680 -8.37 -18.97 -6.16
CA CYS A 680 -9.24 -19.03 -7.34
C CYS A 680 -10.54 -19.80 -7.02
N GLY A 681 -11.70 -19.22 -7.34
CA GLY A 681 -13.00 -19.77 -7.00
C GLY A 681 -13.41 -19.60 -5.53
N GLN A 682 -12.68 -18.77 -4.78
CA GLN A 682 -12.95 -18.43 -3.38
C GLN A 682 -12.93 -16.91 -3.19
N PRO A 683 -13.42 -16.35 -2.07
CA PRO A 683 -13.23 -14.95 -1.75
C PRO A 683 -11.74 -14.57 -1.73
N SER A 684 -11.41 -13.39 -2.25
CA SER A 684 -10.04 -12.85 -2.19
C SER A 684 -9.61 -12.62 -0.74
N GLN A 685 -10.57 -12.22 0.11
CA GLN A 685 -10.40 -12.01 1.54
C GLN A 685 -11.67 -12.46 2.29
N ARG A 686 -11.52 -13.25 3.35
CA ARG A 686 -12.64 -13.72 4.18
C ARG A 686 -12.74 -13.00 5.52
N TRP A 687 -11.64 -12.48 6.03
CA TRP A 687 -11.48 -11.82 7.33
C TRP A 687 -10.64 -10.55 7.23
#